data_d5411abf27a43c1418ac090be3d007d3
#
_entry.id   d5411abf27a43c1418ac090be3d007d3
#
_cell.length_a   1.000
_cell.length_b   1.000
_cell.length_c   1.000
_cell.angle_alpha   90.00
_cell.angle_beta   90.00
_cell.angle_gamma   90.00
#
_symmetry.space_group_name_H-M   'P 1'
#
loop_
_entity.id
_entity.type
_entity.pdbx_description
1 polymer ?
#
loop_
_entity_poly.entity_id
_entity_poly.type
_entity_poly.pdbx_seq_one_letter_code
_entity_poly.pdbx_strand_id
1 'polypeptide(L)'
;ENRALRTLFRNYKDRLDKLIVCDFKVNGFNWNMAVMIACAENALPVSEELKNTLVEEFGWDKEIVDIRNRWSTLSEAYDWALAELMPKLNKKITFSLGLRDDWEGFPWRLYDYAVATRSFTFWLDNHSTEGKNIIKRILNTEGYPKNSFVLGYGMHGDDLNDAINPEGWGFLVGDIFPNASFYSSFPTETFKQSEPKAVTAEKGKVYVALHWSDGDNIQFNHNATYDIFNQKGRGKVPVSMTLSPALMEIAPFILRYYYENATENDEFIGGPSGVQYIQEALYKPMDYVRWCEMNGEWLYQAGMSVTASSLRWPAQPFFNNGFVKTGVLGTIAWTNGAYRDAYDWLGMPVICTGGVVSNKKELYNYLSGVSVSENYPVFTGVYMVQAGMGGDGYPGINSVVEQLNAEFPGKYVFLKASDLMATSRQYFESVHAPYKELSIPGRIEAEDFDKGGQGVGFYDTSKSNQGGKYRTEPGDFVGIGEGGTGYYVGWTATGEWLNYSVDVQEAGVYRMDINYSSTSSKAGVTVMLGDKVLTTVESQKKSEYSDYSVYVNLSEGKQMLKVLFLDGSMNLDYIDFTRTEYNLPEIQSDKTYKIVAKHSGKAIGLSVDNQVNGTSIVQKTYVDEGSLSWNLHLVGDAFYGFQSGSSKLFMTVRGNKYIQQFPFDTTVDVAKWGIQCVDENYFCITAKGTGTVLEVVDSSDKENAVLGLAPFTGADNQLFSIQEIGDATGIGGIEVVKAITYPNPFTDYINISVPAKEGGKFTLYIYTSSGNLVYSDS
;
A
#
# COMPACT_ATOMS: atom_id res chain seq x y z
N GLU A 1 4.05 -48.34 11.56
CA GLU A 1 4.07 -46.94 11.16
C GLU A 1 2.77 -46.41 10.59
N ASN A 2 1.90 -47.24 10.12
CA ASN A 2 0.67 -46.83 9.40
C ASN A 2 -0.64 -46.93 10.19
N ARG A 3 -0.65 -47.12 11.53
CA ARG A 3 -1.92 -47.30 12.27
C ARG A 3 -2.78 -46.01 12.26
N ALA A 4 -2.16 -44.86 12.42
CA ALA A 4 -2.89 -43.58 12.45
C ALA A 4 -3.53 -43.26 11.09
N LEU A 5 -2.78 -43.38 9.99
CA LEU A 5 -3.27 -43.16 8.63
C LEU A 5 -4.40 -44.18 8.27
N ARG A 6 -4.22 -45.46 8.63
CA ARG A 6 -5.22 -46.48 8.44
C ARG A 6 -6.53 -46.19 9.20
N THR A 7 -6.41 -45.68 10.43
CA THR A 7 -7.55 -45.29 11.25
C THR A 7 -8.25 -44.06 10.66
N LEU A 8 -7.49 -43.04 10.28
CA LEU A 8 -8.05 -41.85 9.62
C LEU A 8 -8.78 -42.20 8.34
N PHE A 9 -8.16 -43.00 7.44
CA PHE A 9 -8.79 -43.37 6.20
C PHE A 9 -10.08 -44.16 6.44
N ARG A 10 -10.07 -45.16 7.34
CA ARG A 10 -11.29 -45.91 7.68
C ARG A 10 -12.43 -45.02 8.20
N ASN A 11 -12.10 -44.02 8.99
CA ASN A 11 -13.10 -43.13 9.59
C ASN A 11 -13.65 -42.08 8.61
N TYR A 12 -12.88 -41.73 7.57
CA TYR A 12 -13.21 -40.58 6.71
C TYR A 12 -13.38 -40.93 5.21
N LYS A 13 -13.08 -42.17 4.77
CA LYS A 13 -13.17 -42.56 3.36
C LYS A 13 -14.53 -42.26 2.73
N ASP A 14 -15.60 -42.38 3.51
CA ASP A 14 -16.97 -42.18 3.01
C ASP A 14 -17.26 -40.72 2.67
N ARG A 15 -16.46 -39.79 3.23
CA ARG A 15 -16.52 -38.33 2.95
C ARG A 15 -15.73 -37.91 1.70
N LEU A 16 -14.92 -38.82 1.16
CA LEU A 16 -14.17 -38.58 -0.05
C LEU A 16 -14.96 -39.05 -1.25
N ASP A 17 -14.92 -38.32 -2.34
CA ASP A 17 -15.63 -38.63 -3.58
C ASP A 17 -14.71 -39.35 -4.58
N LYS A 18 -13.41 -39.03 -4.57
CA LYS A 18 -12.43 -39.58 -5.52
C LYS A 18 -11.00 -39.62 -4.98
N LEU A 19 -10.14 -40.43 -5.62
CA LEU A 19 -8.70 -40.41 -5.49
C LEU A 19 -8.08 -39.72 -6.70
N ILE A 20 -7.08 -38.86 -6.47
CA ILE A 20 -6.33 -38.21 -7.55
C ILE A 20 -4.92 -38.76 -7.57
N VAL A 21 -4.64 -39.60 -8.57
CA VAL A 21 -3.29 -40.14 -8.76
C VAL A 21 -2.38 -39.09 -9.36
N CYS A 22 -1.37 -38.67 -8.61
CA CYS A 22 -0.39 -37.66 -9.00
C CYS A 22 1.03 -38.17 -8.72
N ASP A 23 2.01 -37.55 -9.37
CA ASP A 23 3.40 -37.85 -9.11
C ASP A 23 4.04 -36.67 -8.40
N PHE A 24 4.48 -36.88 -7.18
CA PHE A 24 5.09 -35.88 -6.33
C PHE A 24 6.51 -35.49 -6.79
N LYS A 25 7.11 -36.24 -7.75
CA LYS A 25 8.51 -36.07 -8.14
C LYS A 25 8.73 -35.58 -9.57
N VAL A 26 7.74 -35.70 -10.45
CA VAL A 26 7.97 -35.49 -11.89
C VAL A 26 7.84 -34.05 -12.35
N ASN A 27 6.92 -33.29 -11.78
CA ASN A 27 6.86 -31.85 -11.98
C ASN A 27 6.10 -31.17 -10.84
N GLY A 28 6.58 -30.01 -10.40
CA GLY A 28 6.04 -29.29 -9.25
C GLY A 28 4.57 -28.83 -9.41
N PHE A 29 4.07 -28.69 -10.64
CA PHE A 29 2.68 -28.26 -10.87
C PHE A 29 1.66 -29.38 -10.69
N ASN A 30 2.03 -30.64 -10.94
CA ASN A 30 1.11 -31.78 -10.82
C ASN A 30 0.57 -31.93 -9.38
N TRP A 31 1.43 -31.68 -8.40
CA TRP A 31 1.04 -31.68 -6.99
C TRP A 31 0.03 -30.57 -6.67
N ASN A 32 0.29 -29.34 -7.09
CA ASN A 32 -0.64 -28.23 -6.87
C ASN A 32 -2.00 -28.46 -7.59
N MET A 33 -1.98 -29.04 -8.79
CA MET A 33 -3.22 -29.44 -9.46
C MET A 33 -4.01 -30.45 -8.64
N ALA A 34 -3.35 -31.50 -8.09
CA ALA A 34 -3.99 -32.49 -7.25
C ALA A 34 -4.57 -31.87 -5.96
N VAL A 35 -3.84 -30.98 -5.33
CA VAL A 35 -4.32 -30.25 -4.13
C VAL A 35 -5.52 -29.39 -4.46
N MET A 36 -5.50 -28.63 -5.55
CA MET A 36 -6.64 -27.80 -5.97
C MET A 36 -7.88 -28.63 -6.30
N ILE A 37 -7.71 -29.78 -6.96
CA ILE A 37 -8.83 -30.72 -7.20
C ILE A 37 -9.37 -31.23 -5.86
N ALA A 38 -8.48 -31.57 -4.92
CA ALA A 38 -8.88 -31.99 -3.58
C ALA A 38 -9.69 -30.92 -2.85
N CYS A 39 -9.26 -29.67 -2.95
CA CYS A 39 -10.00 -28.53 -2.39
C CYS A 39 -11.39 -28.33 -3.02
N ALA A 40 -11.48 -28.52 -4.33
CA ALA A 40 -12.70 -28.25 -5.09
C ALA A 40 -13.72 -29.39 -5.02
N GLU A 41 -13.27 -30.65 -4.89
CA GLU A 41 -14.07 -31.85 -5.22
C GLU A 41 -14.03 -32.97 -4.15
N ASN A 42 -13.66 -32.66 -2.90
CA ASN A 42 -13.54 -33.64 -1.81
C ASN A 42 -12.68 -34.85 -2.17
N ALA A 43 -11.56 -34.65 -2.81
CA ALA A 43 -10.70 -35.70 -3.31
C ALA A 43 -9.44 -35.87 -2.41
N LEU A 44 -8.80 -37.02 -2.51
CA LEU A 44 -7.54 -37.32 -1.85
C LEU A 44 -6.41 -37.48 -2.89
N PRO A 45 -5.39 -36.61 -2.88
CA PRO A 45 -4.18 -36.82 -3.66
C PRO A 45 -3.41 -38.06 -3.18
N VAL A 46 -3.03 -38.93 -4.11
CA VAL A 46 -2.36 -40.18 -3.79
C VAL A 46 -1.26 -40.51 -4.82
N SER A 47 -0.20 -41.19 -4.33
CA SER A 47 0.74 -41.86 -5.22
C SER A 47 0.11 -43.15 -5.79
N GLU A 48 0.71 -43.73 -6.84
CA GLU A 48 0.31 -45.01 -7.37
C GLU A 48 0.33 -46.11 -6.30
N GLU A 49 1.35 -46.17 -5.47
CA GLU A 49 1.47 -47.14 -4.39
C GLU A 49 0.38 -46.96 -3.33
N LEU A 50 0.11 -45.74 -2.90
CA LEU A 50 -0.95 -45.47 -1.94
C LEU A 50 -2.34 -45.79 -2.54
N LYS A 51 -2.59 -45.45 -3.81
CA LYS A 51 -3.83 -45.82 -4.52
C LYS A 51 -4.03 -47.34 -4.46
N ASN A 52 -3.01 -48.14 -4.82
CA ASN A 52 -3.10 -49.58 -4.80
C ASN A 52 -3.43 -50.11 -3.39
N THR A 53 -2.75 -49.59 -2.37
CA THR A 53 -3.05 -49.94 -0.97
C THR A 53 -4.50 -49.61 -0.60
N LEU A 54 -5.03 -48.45 -1.01
CA LEU A 54 -6.39 -48.04 -0.66
C LEU A 54 -7.43 -48.91 -1.39
N VAL A 55 -7.17 -49.33 -2.61
CA VAL A 55 -8.03 -50.24 -3.36
C VAL A 55 -7.98 -51.65 -2.74
N GLU A 56 -6.80 -52.23 -2.56
CA GLU A 56 -6.61 -53.63 -2.18
C GLU A 56 -6.94 -53.89 -0.70
N GLU A 57 -6.47 -53.00 0.22
CA GLU A 57 -6.62 -53.25 1.66
C GLU A 57 -7.87 -52.56 2.27
N PHE A 58 -8.36 -51.44 1.67
CA PHE A 58 -9.48 -50.68 2.23
C PHE A 58 -10.73 -50.71 1.39
N GLY A 59 -10.68 -51.42 0.22
CA GLY A 59 -11.84 -51.62 -0.66
C GLY A 59 -12.38 -50.30 -1.21
N TRP A 60 -11.49 -49.42 -1.70
CA TRP A 60 -11.91 -48.20 -2.37
C TRP A 60 -12.61 -48.56 -3.68
N ASP A 61 -13.87 -48.14 -3.84
CA ASP A 61 -14.74 -48.46 -4.97
C ASP A 61 -15.30 -47.24 -5.69
N LYS A 62 -14.83 -46.02 -5.29
CA LYS A 62 -15.25 -44.78 -5.91
C LYS A 62 -14.27 -44.36 -7.02
N GLU A 63 -14.52 -43.19 -7.63
CA GLU A 63 -13.76 -42.66 -8.75
C GLU A 63 -12.25 -42.57 -8.46
N ILE A 64 -11.45 -42.89 -9.46
CA ILE A 64 -9.98 -42.69 -9.47
C ILE A 64 -9.61 -41.92 -10.73
N VAL A 65 -9.01 -40.77 -10.55
CA VAL A 65 -8.56 -39.88 -11.63
C VAL A 65 -7.05 -39.83 -11.66
N ASP A 66 -6.43 -40.22 -12.78
CA ASP A 66 -4.98 -40.12 -12.97
C ASP A 66 -4.65 -38.81 -13.73
N ILE A 67 -3.89 -37.93 -13.08
CA ILE A 67 -3.51 -36.62 -13.65
C ILE A 67 -2.03 -36.53 -14.03
N ARG A 68 -1.25 -37.58 -13.88
CA ARG A 68 0.22 -37.56 -14.05
C ARG A 68 0.70 -37.09 -15.42
N ASN A 69 -0.05 -37.37 -16.47
CA ASN A 69 0.27 -36.97 -17.86
C ASN A 69 -0.88 -36.18 -18.51
N ARG A 70 -1.73 -35.54 -17.71
CA ARG A 70 -2.93 -34.89 -18.23
C ARG A 70 -2.60 -33.61 -19.02
N TRP A 71 -1.57 -32.88 -18.64
CA TRP A 71 -1.13 -31.65 -19.29
C TRP A 71 0.31 -31.79 -19.74
N SER A 72 0.61 -31.26 -20.92
CA SER A 72 1.96 -31.26 -21.49
C SER A 72 2.80 -30.08 -21.06
N THR A 73 2.17 -28.96 -20.71
CA THR A 73 2.84 -27.72 -20.32
C THR A 73 2.25 -27.12 -19.04
N LEU A 74 3.05 -26.25 -18.42
CA LEU A 74 2.66 -25.46 -17.26
C LEU A 74 1.44 -24.59 -17.57
N SER A 75 1.47 -23.89 -18.71
CA SER A 75 0.37 -23.02 -19.14
C SER A 75 -0.94 -23.79 -19.33
N GLU A 76 -0.92 -24.96 -19.99
CA GLU A 76 -2.11 -25.80 -20.14
C GLU A 76 -2.73 -26.20 -18.81
N ALA A 77 -1.89 -26.57 -17.83
CA ALA A 77 -2.37 -26.97 -16.51
C ALA A 77 -3.04 -25.79 -15.78
N TYR A 78 -2.40 -24.62 -15.76
CA TYR A 78 -2.97 -23.45 -15.08
C TYR A 78 -4.15 -22.83 -15.84
N ASP A 79 -4.17 -22.89 -17.17
CA ASP A 79 -5.34 -22.47 -17.97
C ASP A 79 -6.58 -23.31 -17.62
N TRP A 80 -6.39 -24.63 -17.53
CA TRP A 80 -7.45 -25.51 -17.08
C TRP A 80 -7.87 -25.22 -15.64
N ALA A 81 -6.92 -25.03 -14.72
CA ALA A 81 -7.22 -24.77 -13.32
C ALA A 81 -7.98 -23.44 -13.12
N LEU A 82 -7.60 -22.39 -13.86
CA LEU A 82 -8.30 -21.11 -13.85
C LEU A 82 -9.73 -21.23 -14.38
N ALA A 83 -9.96 -22.04 -15.42
CA ALA A 83 -11.28 -22.24 -16.00
C ALA A 83 -12.18 -23.13 -15.15
N GLU A 84 -11.68 -24.26 -14.65
CA GLU A 84 -12.49 -25.33 -14.08
C GLU A 84 -12.48 -25.36 -12.54
N LEU A 85 -11.38 -24.96 -11.89
CA LEU A 85 -11.23 -25.04 -10.43
C LEU A 85 -11.45 -23.69 -9.76
N MET A 86 -10.89 -22.61 -10.30
CA MET A 86 -10.99 -21.29 -9.70
C MET A 86 -12.43 -20.86 -9.35
N PRO A 87 -13.47 -21.13 -10.17
CA PRO A 87 -14.85 -20.80 -9.80
C PRO A 87 -15.38 -21.54 -8.56
N LYS A 88 -14.78 -22.68 -8.21
CA LYS A 88 -15.18 -23.52 -7.07
C LYS A 88 -14.39 -23.23 -5.79
N LEU A 89 -13.33 -22.41 -5.90
CA LEU A 89 -12.39 -22.15 -4.82
C LEU A 89 -12.67 -20.80 -4.14
N ASN A 90 -12.18 -20.68 -2.92
CA ASN A 90 -12.23 -19.44 -2.14
C ASN A 90 -11.31 -18.38 -2.78
N LYS A 91 -11.80 -17.14 -2.84
CA LYS A 91 -11.08 -16.00 -3.42
C LYS A 91 -10.66 -14.97 -2.38
N LYS A 92 -10.36 -15.36 -1.15
CA LYS A 92 -9.84 -14.46 -0.11
C LYS A 92 -8.33 -14.56 0.05
N ILE A 93 -7.76 -15.71 -0.23
CA ILE A 93 -6.35 -16.02 -0.05
C ILE A 93 -5.91 -16.98 -1.15
N THR A 94 -4.69 -16.88 -1.59
CA THR A 94 -4.06 -17.86 -2.48
C THR A 94 -2.71 -18.28 -1.91
N PHE A 95 -2.19 -19.44 -2.34
CA PHE A 95 -0.98 -19.99 -1.77
C PHE A 95 0.10 -20.18 -2.82
N SER A 96 1.31 -19.76 -2.49
CA SER A 96 2.52 -20.12 -3.23
C SER A 96 3.25 -21.22 -2.46
N LEU A 97 3.03 -22.47 -2.86
CA LEU A 97 3.54 -23.65 -2.17
C LEU A 97 4.20 -24.61 -3.15
N GLY A 98 5.41 -25.05 -2.85
CA GLY A 98 6.16 -25.99 -3.66
C GLY A 98 6.86 -27.05 -2.84
N LEU A 99 7.23 -28.14 -3.50
CA LEU A 99 8.14 -29.13 -2.95
C LEU A 99 9.56 -28.66 -3.27
N ARG A 100 10.37 -28.38 -2.27
CA ARG A 100 11.80 -28.10 -2.44
C ARG A 100 12.59 -29.36 -2.11
N ASP A 101 13.37 -29.84 -3.07
CA ASP A 101 14.15 -31.07 -2.94
C ASP A 101 15.30 -30.96 -1.92
N ASP A 102 15.71 -29.73 -1.58
CA ASP A 102 16.83 -29.42 -0.70
C ASP A 102 16.49 -29.45 0.81
N TRP A 103 15.21 -29.61 1.16
CA TRP A 103 14.77 -29.66 2.56
C TRP A 103 14.25 -31.06 2.91
N GLU A 104 15.18 -31.98 3.09
CA GLU A 104 14.85 -33.35 3.53
C GLU A 104 14.07 -33.32 4.85
N GLY A 105 12.83 -33.76 4.81
CA GLY A 105 12.01 -34.05 5.99
C GLY A 105 10.80 -33.18 6.27
N PHE A 106 10.49 -32.11 5.50
CA PHE A 106 9.32 -31.28 5.72
C PHE A 106 8.46 -31.06 4.47
N PRO A 107 7.69 -32.07 4.04
CA PRO A 107 6.72 -31.88 2.93
C PRO A 107 5.45 -31.12 3.33
N TRP A 108 5.28 -30.71 4.59
CA TRP A 108 4.01 -30.29 5.20
C TRP A 108 3.87 -28.78 5.31
N ARG A 109 4.10 -28.10 4.21
CA ARG A 109 3.92 -26.67 4.09
C ARG A 109 2.44 -26.38 4.07
N LEU A 110 1.90 -25.51 4.76
CA LEU A 110 0.55 -24.90 4.68
C LEU A 110 -0.51 -25.57 3.78
N TYR A 111 -0.26 -26.79 3.25
CA TYR A 111 -1.21 -27.52 2.40
C TYR A 111 -2.46 -27.92 3.16
N ASP A 112 -2.34 -28.21 4.46
CA ASP A 112 -3.48 -28.45 5.33
C ASP A 112 -4.39 -27.21 5.40
N TYR A 113 -3.79 -26.03 5.44
CA TYR A 113 -4.51 -24.78 5.48
C TYR A 113 -5.08 -24.39 4.12
N ALA A 114 -4.35 -24.63 3.04
CA ALA A 114 -4.86 -24.41 1.69
C ALA A 114 -6.10 -25.28 1.41
N VAL A 115 -6.09 -26.54 1.87
CA VAL A 115 -7.24 -27.44 1.77
C VAL A 115 -8.40 -26.99 2.67
N ALA A 116 -8.11 -26.64 3.92
CA ALA A 116 -9.13 -26.19 4.88
C ALA A 116 -9.85 -24.92 4.39
N THR A 117 -9.11 -24.00 3.79
CA THR A 117 -9.64 -22.74 3.23
C THR A 117 -10.16 -22.89 1.81
N ARG A 118 -10.00 -24.06 1.17
CA ARG A 118 -10.39 -24.35 -0.23
C ARG A 118 -9.81 -23.32 -1.20
N SER A 119 -8.52 -23.06 -1.12
CA SER A 119 -7.85 -21.96 -1.81
C SER A 119 -7.06 -22.43 -3.04
N PHE A 120 -6.84 -21.52 -3.97
CA PHE A 120 -5.98 -21.74 -5.12
C PHE A 120 -4.53 -21.88 -4.68
N THR A 121 -3.78 -22.83 -5.26
CA THR A 121 -2.36 -23.05 -4.98
C THR A 121 -1.52 -22.98 -6.25
N PHE A 122 -0.32 -22.41 -6.15
CA PHE A 122 0.63 -22.39 -7.26
C PHE A 122 2.07 -22.55 -6.77
N TRP A 123 2.94 -22.99 -7.68
CA TRP A 123 4.38 -22.93 -7.51
C TRP A 123 5.00 -22.63 -8.87
N LEU A 124 5.37 -21.36 -9.05
CA LEU A 124 5.72 -20.81 -10.35
C LEU A 124 7.06 -20.10 -10.28
N ASP A 125 7.84 -20.22 -11.35
CA ASP A 125 9.08 -19.48 -11.48
C ASP A 125 8.78 -17.97 -11.67
N ASN A 126 8.88 -17.23 -10.55
CA ASN A 126 8.63 -15.79 -10.52
C ASN A 126 9.74 -14.95 -11.20
N HIS A 127 10.80 -15.57 -11.75
CA HIS A 127 11.77 -14.91 -12.63
C HIS A 127 11.43 -15.07 -14.11
N SER A 128 10.72 -16.14 -14.48
CA SER A 128 10.34 -16.36 -15.87
C SER A 128 9.15 -15.49 -16.30
N THR A 129 9.11 -15.13 -17.58
CA THR A 129 7.98 -14.40 -18.18
C THR A 129 6.69 -15.23 -18.12
N GLU A 130 6.78 -16.54 -18.36
CA GLU A 130 5.63 -17.44 -18.30
C GLU A 130 5.06 -17.48 -16.87
N GLY A 131 5.91 -17.73 -15.86
CA GLY A 131 5.49 -17.76 -14.46
C GLY A 131 4.86 -16.45 -14.00
N LYS A 132 5.48 -15.31 -14.28
CA LYS A 132 4.92 -13.98 -13.96
C LYS A 132 3.55 -13.77 -14.61
N ASN A 133 3.38 -14.14 -15.88
CA ASN A 133 2.10 -13.99 -16.57
C ASN A 133 1.00 -14.87 -15.97
N ILE A 134 1.31 -16.10 -15.55
CA ILE A 134 0.35 -16.99 -14.89
C ILE A 134 0.00 -16.41 -13.50
N ILE A 135 0.99 -16.00 -12.69
CA ILE A 135 0.76 -15.36 -11.39
C ILE A 135 -0.18 -14.15 -11.56
N LYS A 136 0.13 -13.26 -12.50
CA LYS A 136 -0.71 -12.09 -12.78
C LYS A 136 -2.16 -12.46 -13.10
N ARG A 137 -2.40 -13.51 -13.89
CA ARG A 137 -3.75 -13.99 -14.22
C ARG A 137 -4.47 -14.56 -13.01
N ILE A 138 -3.78 -15.30 -12.14
CA ILE A 138 -4.34 -15.81 -10.88
C ILE A 138 -4.82 -14.63 -10.03
N LEU A 139 -3.94 -13.66 -9.77
CA LEU A 139 -4.20 -12.53 -8.87
C LEU A 139 -5.27 -11.56 -9.38
N ASN A 140 -5.40 -11.44 -10.71
CA ASN A 140 -6.42 -10.58 -11.34
C ASN A 140 -7.71 -11.32 -11.69
N THR A 141 -7.92 -12.54 -11.16
CA THR A 141 -9.19 -13.24 -11.31
C THR A 141 -10.30 -12.46 -10.59
N GLU A 142 -11.44 -12.31 -11.26
CA GLU A 142 -12.61 -11.62 -10.71
C GLU A 142 -13.06 -12.23 -9.37
N GLY A 143 -13.34 -11.38 -8.40
CA GLY A 143 -13.81 -11.75 -7.06
C GLY A 143 -12.72 -11.85 -5.99
N TYR A 144 -11.43 -11.67 -6.32
CA TYR A 144 -10.42 -11.42 -5.29
C TYR A 144 -10.51 -9.98 -4.78
N PRO A 145 -10.63 -9.77 -3.45
CA PRO A 145 -10.53 -8.43 -2.88
C PRO A 145 -9.15 -7.80 -3.15
N LYS A 146 -9.10 -6.50 -3.26
CA LYS A 146 -7.81 -5.78 -3.28
C LYS A 146 -7.06 -6.02 -1.96
N ASN A 147 -5.73 -6.02 -2.04
CA ASN A 147 -4.83 -6.33 -0.92
C ASN A 147 -5.01 -7.74 -0.32
N SER A 148 -5.49 -8.70 -1.13
CA SER A 148 -5.55 -10.11 -0.73
C SER A 148 -4.15 -10.68 -0.48
N PHE A 149 -4.10 -11.85 0.15
CA PHE A 149 -2.87 -12.47 0.62
C PHE A 149 -2.39 -13.55 -0.33
N VAL A 150 -1.08 -13.55 -0.63
CA VAL A 150 -0.35 -14.74 -1.06
C VAL A 150 0.34 -15.31 0.18
N LEU A 151 0.02 -16.55 0.57
CA LEU A 151 0.59 -17.21 1.73
C LEU A 151 1.54 -18.33 1.28
N GLY A 152 2.68 -18.46 1.94
CA GLY A 152 3.68 -19.48 1.65
C GLY A 152 5.07 -18.92 1.38
N TYR A 153 5.71 -19.32 0.26
CA TYR A 153 7.02 -18.81 -0.13
C TYR A 153 7.19 -18.79 -1.65
N GLY A 154 8.09 -17.95 -2.17
CA GLY A 154 8.40 -17.90 -3.60
C GLY A 154 9.37 -19.00 -4.04
N MET A 155 9.32 -19.44 -5.29
CA MET A 155 10.34 -20.33 -5.85
C MET A 155 11.73 -19.73 -5.77
N HIS A 156 11.83 -18.41 -5.90
CA HIS A 156 13.05 -17.62 -5.71
C HIS A 156 12.96 -16.72 -4.46
N GLY A 157 12.37 -17.25 -3.37
CA GLY A 157 12.30 -16.54 -2.11
C GLY A 157 11.46 -15.25 -2.16
N ASP A 158 12.01 -14.19 -1.58
CA ASP A 158 11.36 -12.87 -1.45
C ASP A 158 11.14 -12.17 -2.79
N ASP A 159 11.83 -12.60 -3.87
CA ASP A 159 11.63 -12.06 -5.21
C ASP A 159 10.22 -12.36 -5.77
N LEU A 160 9.41 -13.16 -5.06
CA LEU A 160 7.97 -13.28 -5.35
C LEU A 160 7.28 -11.92 -5.34
N ASN A 161 7.73 -10.99 -4.50
CA ASN A 161 7.22 -9.63 -4.44
C ASN A 161 7.31 -8.89 -5.79
N ASP A 162 8.32 -9.17 -6.61
CA ASP A 162 8.45 -8.58 -7.96
C ASP A 162 7.27 -8.93 -8.88
N ALA A 163 6.61 -10.07 -8.62
CA ALA A 163 5.47 -10.53 -9.41
C ALA A 163 4.11 -10.15 -8.81
N ILE A 164 4.02 -9.97 -7.47
CA ILE A 164 2.73 -9.80 -6.79
C ILE A 164 2.46 -8.36 -6.34
N ASN A 165 3.49 -7.62 -5.87
CA ASN A 165 3.29 -6.25 -5.40
C ASN A 165 2.81 -5.28 -6.50
N PRO A 166 3.26 -5.37 -7.78
CA PRO A 166 2.70 -4.56 -8.86
C PRO A 166 1.21 -4.79 -9.11
N GLU A 167 0.68 -5.94 -8.70
CA GLU A 167 -0.75 -6.28 -8.80
C GLU A 167 -1.55 -5.89 -7.54
N GLY A 168 -0.91 -5.26 -6.56
CA GLY A 168 -1.53 -4.80 -5.31
C GLY A 168 -1.71 -5.92 -4.27
N TRP A 169 -0.90 -6.97 -4.32
CA TRP A 169 -0.94 -8.08 -3.38
C TRP A 169 0.28 -8.09 -2.48
N GLY A 170 0.10 -8.48 -1.24
CA GLY A 170 1.19 -8.72 -0.30
C GLY A 170 1.42 -10.20 -0.05
N PHE A 171 2.55 -10.49 0.54
CA PHE A 171 3.07 -11.82 0.77
C PHE A 171 3.17 -12.11 2.27
N LEU A 172 2.52 -13.16 2.74
CA LEU A 172 2.66 -13.64 4.12
C LEU A 172 3.58 -14.85 4.12
N VAL A 173 4.78 -14.65 4.65
CA VAL A 173 5.84 -15.68 4.68
C VAL A 173 5.50 -16.77 5.68
N GLY A 174 5.46 -18.03 5.24
CA GLY A 174 5.07 -19.13 6.12
C GLY A 174 5.18 -20.51 5.51
N ASP A 175 6.24 -20.76 4.74
CA ASP A 175 6.40 -21.99 3.93
C ASP A 175 6.44 -23.31 4.73
N ILE A 176 6.98 -23.31 5.94
CA ILE A 176 7.08 -24.49 6.80
C ILE A 176 6.24 -24.40 8.08
N PHE A 177 5.21 -23.58 8.08
CA PHE A 177 4.30 -23.45 9.23
C PHE A 177 3.32 -24.64 9.25
N PRO A 178 3.41 -25.54 10.23
CA PRO A 178 2.61 -26.76 10.27
C PRO A 178 1.27 -26.55 10.98
N ASN A 179 0.28 -27.41 10.66
CA ASN A 179 -1.01 -27.48 11.35
C ASN A 179 -1.82 -26.19 11.40
N ALA A 180 -1.64 -25.30 10.42
CA ALA A 180 -2.36 -24.04 10.38
C ALA A 180 -3.88 -24.23 10.30
N SER A 181 -4.37 -25.31 9.67
CA SER A 181 -5.79 -25.66 9.66
C SER A 181 -6.37 -25.95 11.05
N PHE A 182 -5.56 -26.51 11.94
CA PHE A 182 -5.96 -26.73 13.33
C PHE A 182 -5.83 -25.44 14.15
N TYR A 183 -4.74 -24.72 14.00
CA TYR A 183 -4.48 -23.51 14.75
C TYR A 183 -5.48 -22.40 14.44
N SER A 184 -5.90 -22.25 13.20
CA SER A 184 -6.92 -21.29 12.80
C SER A 184 -8.36 -21.66 13.23
N SER A 185 -8.56 -22.83 13.83
CA SER A 185 -9.85 -23.22 14.43
C SER A 185 -10.09 -22.60 15.79
N PHE A 186 -9.07 -22.00 16.42
CA PHE A 186 -9.24 -21.25 17.66
C PHE A 186 -9.88 -19.87 17.38
N PRO A 187 -10.70 -19.37 18.32
CA PRO A 187 -11.31 -18.05 18.17
C PRO A 187 -10.26 -16.96 18.01
N THR A 188 -10.51 -16.04 17.08
CA THR A 188 -9.71 -14.82 16.93
C THR A 188 -9.82 -13.96 18.20
N GLU A 189 -8.72 -13.38 18.63
CA GLU A 189 -8.63 -12.53 19.81
C GLU A 189 -8.11 -11.16 19.44
N THR A 190 -8.53 -10.16 20.19
CA THR A 190 -7.95 -8.82 20.13
C THR A 190 -6.95 -8.67 21.26
N PHE A 191 -5.84 -8.01 20.95
CA PHE A 191 -4.74 -7.82 21.89
C PHE A 191 -4.58 -6.35 22.23
N LYS A 192 -3.94 -6.07 23.37
CA LYS A 192 -3.62 -4.70 23.79
C LYS A 192 -2.26 -4.67 24.44
N GLN A 193 -1.57 -3.57 24.26
CA GLN A 193 -0.31 -3.25 24.93
C GLN A 193 -0.48 -2.00 25.81
N SER A 194 0.52 -1.70 26.61
CA SER A 194 0.53 -0.46 27.40
C SER A 194 0.56 0.76 26.47
N GLU A 195 -0.12 1.83 26.89
CA GLU A 195 -0.06 3.11 26.19
C GLU A 195 1.38 3.63 26.11
N PRO A 196 1.76 4.22 24.97
CA PRO A 196 3.08 4.79 24.79
C PRO A 196 3.38 5.91 25.78
N LYS A 197 4.64 6.00 26.21
CA LYS A 197 5.10 7.02 27.16
C LYS A 197 6.16 7.89 26.50
N ALA A 198 5.79 9.11 26.13
CA ALA A 198 6.75 10.08 25.64
C ALA A 198 7.69 10.53 26.78
N VAL A 199 8.95 10.70 26.47
CA VAL A 199 9.92 11.39 27.30
C VAL A 199 10.29 12.73 26.65
N THR A 200 10.69 13.72 27.44
CA THR A 200 11.15 15.00 26.89
C THR A 200 12.46 14.80 26.15
N ALA A 201 12.47 15.05 24.85
CA ALA A 201 13.67 14.90 24.04
C ALA A 201 14.63 16.09 24.24
N GLU A 202 15.90 15.78 24.49
CA GLU A 202 16.96 16.76 24.77
C GLU A 202 17.99 16.76 23.64
N LYS A 203 18.48 17.93 23.29
CA LYS A 203 19.59 18.11 22.35
C LYS A 203 20.85 17.37 22.84
N GLY A 204 21.67 16.90 21.93
CA GLY A 204 22.88 16.16 22.26
C GLY A 204 22.66 14.71 22.70
N LYS A 205 21.43 14.22 22.69
CA LYS A 205 21.09 12.81 23.00
C LYS A 205 20.64 12.03 21.77
N VAL A 206 20.81 10.73 21.84
CA VAL A 206 20.35 9.74 20.84
C VAL A 206 19.28 8.88 21.46
N TYR A 207 18.08 8.90 20.88
CA TYR A 207 16.94 8.09 21.26
C TYR A 207 16.87 6.88 20.35
N VAL A 208 16.89 5.69 20.91
CA VAL A 208 17.10 4.45 20.18
C VAL A 208 15.97 3.46 20.44
N ALA A 209 15.34 2.94 19.39
CA ALA A 209 14.53 1.74 19.49
C ALA A 209 15.28 0.55 18.87
N LEU A 210 15.51 -0.47 19.68
CA LEU A 210 16.02 -1.74 19.24
C LEU A 210 14.87 -2.64 18.85
N HIS A 211 14.87 -3.22 17.64
CA HIS A 211 13.83 -4.17 17.28
C HIS A 211 14.37 -5.39 16.53
N TRP A 212 13.78 -6.55 16.82
CA TRP A 212 14.05 -7.79 16.11
C TRP A 212 13.39 -7.78 14.73
N SER A 213 14.06 -8.43 13.76
CA SER A 213 13.57 -8.65 12.40
C SER A 213 12.64 -9.86 12.27
N ASP A 214 12.28 -10.19 11.03
CA ASP A 214 11.66 -11.45 10.58
C ASP A 214 10.30 -11.81 11.21
N GLY A 215 9.63 -10.83 11.80
CA GLY A 215 8.30 -11.03 12.39
C GLY A 215 7.16 -11.18 11.37
N ASP A 216 7.40 -10.88 10.10
CA ASP A 216 6.50 -11.18 8.98
C ASP A 216 6.42 -12.70 8.71
N ASN A 217 7.44 -13.45 9.11
CA ASN A 217 7.55 -14.88 8.91
C ASN A 217 6.86 -15.63 10.06
N ILE A 218 5.65 -16.14 9.82
CA ILE A 218 4.84 -16.80 10.86
C ILE A 218 5.48 -18.05 11.44
N GLN A 219 6.33 -18.74 10.70
CA GLN A 219 7.08 -19.89 11.23
C GLN A 219 8.17 -19.44 12.18
N PHE A 220 8.82 -18.28 11.95
CA PHE A 220 9.78 -17.72 12.89
C PHE A 220 9.10 -17.29 14.18
N ASN A 221 7.91 -16.71 14.09
CA ASN A 221 7.13 -16.37 15.27
C ASN A 221 6.80 -17.62 16.12
N HIS A 222 6.70 -18.80 15.50
CA HIS A 222 6.44 -20.05 16.18
C HIS A 222 7.72 -20.70 16.77
N ASN A 223 8.90 -20.47 16.20
CA ASN A 223 10.14 -21.14 16.61
C ASN A 223 11.29 -20.18 16.99
N ALA A 224 12.03 -19.60 16.03
CA ALA A 224 13.20 -18.76 16.29
C ALA A 224 12.89 -17.55 17.18
N THR A 225 11.77 -16.88 16.95
CA THR A 225 11.31 -15.76 17.80
C THR A 225 10.99 -16.24 19.21
N TYR A 226 10.38 -17.43 19.34
CA TYR A 226 10.11 -18.05 20.64
C TYR A 226 11.40 -18.33 21.41
N ASP A 227 12.41 -18.88 20.76
CA ASP A 227 13.70 -19.18 21.40
C ASP A 227 14.40 -17.90 21.86
N ILE A 228 14.38 -16.84 21.05
CA ILE A 228 14.94 -15.54 21.41
C ILE A 228 14.15 -14.92 22.59
N PHE A 229 12.82 -14.92 22.52
CA PHE A 229 11.95 -14.35 23.55
C PHE A 229 12.18 -15.00 24.93
N ASN A 230 12.50 -16.28 24.98
CA ASN A 230 12.74 -17.00 26.22
C ASN A 230 14.20 -16.94 26.72
N GLN A 231 15.08 -16.18 26.09
CA GLN A 231 16.48 -16.05 26.53
C GLN A 231 16.60 -15.30 27.86
N LYS A 232 17.61 -15.67 28.63
CA LYS A 232 17.97 -14.97 29.86
C LYS A 232 18.39 -13.53 29.56
N GLY A 233 18.00 -12.60 30.41
CA GLY A 233 18.34 -11.19 30.27
C GLY A 233 17.35 -10.36 29.49
N ARG A 234 16.30 -10.96 28.93
CA ARG A 234 15.14 -10.22 28.41
C ARG A 234 14.52 -9.35 29.49
N GLY A 235 13.97 -8.22 29.11
CA GLY A 235 13.30 -7.28 30.02
C GLY A 235 14.25 -6.31 30.75
N LYS A 236 15.58 -6.37 30.56
CA LYS A 236 16.51 -5.41 31.16
C LYS A 236 16.63 -4.11 30.34
N VAL A 237 16.54 -4.21 29.04
CA VAL A 237 16.59 -3.10 28.10
C VAL A 237 15.31 -3.13 27.27
N PRO A 238 14.68 -1.97 26.95
CA PRO A 238 13.56 -1.92 26.02
C PRO A 238 13.94 -2.51 24.66
N VAL A 239 13.16 -3.48 24.20
CA VAL A 239 13.32 -4.10 22.89
C VAL A 239 11.95 -4.39 22.31
N SER A 240 11.71 -3.96 21.09
CA SER A 240 10.48 -4.27 20.37
C SER A 240 10.72 -5.53 19.51
N MET A 241 9.73 -6.41 19.50
CA MET A 241 9.77 -7.64 18.71
C MET A 241 8.79 -7.54 17.57
N THR A 242 9.24 -7.73 16.34
CA THR A 242 8.32 -7.80 15.21
C THR A 242 7.56 -9.12 15.25
N LEU A 243 6.25 -9.05 15.08
CA LEU A 243 5.34 -10.20 14.96
C LEU A 243 4.36 -9.95 13.81
N SER A 244 3.88 -11.04 13.20
CA SER A 244 2.86 -10.94 12.18
C SER A 244 1.47 -10.76 12.81
N PRO A 245 0.75 -9.67 12.53
CA PRO A 245 -0.64 -9.51 12.94
C PRO A 245 -1.56 -10.64 12.43
N ALA A 246 -1.20 -11.29 11.30
CA ALA A 246 -1.97 -12.40 10.73
C ALA A 246 -2.11 -13.60 11.67
N LEU A 247 -1.23 -13.72 12.67
CA LEU A 247 -1.35 -14.76 13.70
C LEU A 247 -2.64 -14.67 14.52
N MET A 248 -3.30 -13.51 14.58
CA MET A 248 -4.64 -13.40 15.22
C MET A 248 -5.64 -14.36 14.62
N GLU A 249 -5.58 -14.62 13.30
CA GLU A 249 -6.49 -15.54 12.61
C GLU A 249 -5.88 -16.93 12.41
N ILE A 250 -4.58 -16.99 12.12
CA ILE A 250 -3.92 -18.25 11.75
C ILE A 250 -3.55 -19.08 12.98
N ALA A 251 -3.09 -18.42 14.06
CA ALA A 251 -2.67 -19.09 15.30
C ALA A 251 -2.72 -18.15 16.51
N PRO A 252 -3.92 -17.73 16.98
CA PRO A 252 -4.08 -16.69 18.00
C PRO A 252 -3.38 -16.99 19.31
N PHE A 253 -3.25 -18.26 19.68
CA PHE A 253 -2.55 -18.66 20.92
C PHE A 253 -1.03 -18.37 20.90
N ILE A 254 -0.40 -18.22 19.70
CA ILE A 254 1.00 -17.78 19.60
C ILE A 254 1.13 -16.34 20.06
N LEU A 255 0.26 -15.44 19.57
CA LEU A 255 0.24 -14.05 20.04
C LEU A 255 -0.10 -13.99 21.53
N ARG A 256 -1.11 -14.73 21.98
CA ARG A 256 -1.47 -14.79 23.40
C ARG A 256 -0.27 -15.14 24.26
N TYR A 257 0.53 -16.15 23.89
CA TYR A 257 1.73 -16.52 24.61
C TYR A 257 2.70 -15.34 24.79
N TYR A 258 2.97 -14.60 23.72
CA TYR A 258 3.88 -13.44 23.78
C TYR A 258 3.30 -12.35 24.69
N TYR A 259 2.03 -12.01 24.53
CA TYR A 259 1.38 -10.94 25.29
C TYR A 259 1.27 -11.26 26.78
N GLU A 260 0.95 -12.50 27.15
CA GLU A 260 0.83 -12.93 28.55
C GLU A 260 2.19 -13.00 29.26
N ASN A 261 3.29 -13.19 28.51
CA ASN A 261 4.65 -13.32 29.06
C ASN A 261 5.53 -12.08 28.82
N ALA A 262 4.96 -10.99 28.33
CA ALA A 262 5.69 -9.75 28.13
C ALA A 262 6.09 -9.09 29.44
N THR A 263 7.28 -8.51 29.49
CA THR A 263 7.72 -7.60 30.56
C THR A 263 7.37 -6.16 30.21
N GLU A 264 7.60 -5.23 31.13
CA GLU A 264 7.37 -3.79 30.86
C GLU A 264 8.29 -3.23 29.76
N ASN A 265 9.44 -3.86 29.51
CA ASN A 265 10.42 -3.49 28.50
C ASN A 265 10.26 -4.25 27.18
N ASP A 266 9.30 -5.14 27.07
CA ASP A 266 8.92 -5.79 25.83
C ASP A 266 7.81 -5.03 25.13
N GLU A 267 7.84 -5.06 23.83
CA GLU A 267 6.78 -4.54 22.95
C GLU A 267 6.69 -5.39 21.70
N PHE A 268 5.50 -5.48 21.12
CA PHE A 268 5.24 -6.14 19.86
C PHE A 268 4.82 -5.11 18.81
N ILE A 269 5.48 -5.15 17.66
CA ILE A 269 5.24 -4.26 16.53
C ILE A 269 5.04 -5.10 15.27
N GLY A 270 4.33 -4.54 14.28
CA GLY A 270 4.13 -5.23 13.01
C GLY A 270 5.41 -5.23 12.17
N GLY A 271 5.67 -6.30 11.48
CA GLY A 271 6.69 -6.18 10.49
C GLY A 271 7.64 -7.32 10.27
N PRO A 272 8.60 -7.06 9.37
CA PRO A 272 8.44 -6.16 8.24
C PRO A 272 7.49 -6.72 7.18
N SER A 273 6.57 -5.99 6.58
CA SER A 273 6.22 -4.58 6.71
C SER A 273 4.97 -4.36 7.56
N GLY A 274 4.47 -5.38 8.24
CA GLY A 274 3.23 -5.40 9.02
C GLY A 274 2.52 -6.74 8.86
N VAL A 275 1.26 -6.76 8.42
CA VAL A 275 0.50 -8.02 8.22
C VAL A 275 1.03 -8.84 7.05
N GLN A 276 1.68 -8.19 6.10
CA GLN A 276 2.30 -8.81 4.92
C GLN A 276 3.70 -8.27 4.73
N TYR A 277 4.59 -9.09 4.19
CA TYR A 277 5.87 -8.64 3.66
C TYR A 277 5.68 -8.07 2.27
N ILE A 278 6.08 -6.84 2.07
CA ILE A 278 5.99 -6.14 0.79
C ILE A 278 7.28 -5.37 0.50
N GLN A 279 7.50 -5.09 -0.77
CA GLN A 279 8.48 -4.11 -1.22
C GLN A 279 7.69 -2.89 -1.71
N GLU A 280 7.63 -1.88 -0.91
CA GLU A 280 6.75 -0.72 -1.10
C GLU A 280 7.00 0.00 -2.43
N ALA A 281 8.27 0.05 -2.87
CA ALA A 281 8.65 0.65 -4.16
C ALA A 281 8.02 -0.04 -5.38
N LEU A 282 7.53 -1.27 -5.23
CA LEU A 282 6.88 -2.03 -6.30
C LEU A 282 5.37 -1.82 -6.35
N TYR A 283 4.78 -1.29 -5.26
CA TYR A 283 3.35 -0.99 -5.24
C TYR A 283 3.02 0.23 -6.08
N LYS A 284 1.85 0.20 -6.66
CA LYS A 284 1.25 1.43 -7.20
C LYS A 284 0.83 2.33 -6.04
N PRO A 285 0.98 3.63 -6.14
CA PRO A 285 0.74 4.55 -5.04
C PRO A 285 -0.58 4.32 -4.30
N MET A 286 -1.71 4.24 -5.01
CA MET A 286 -3.00 4.06 -4.37
C MET A 286 -3.25 2.65 -3.83
N ASP A 287 -2.67 1.63 -4.44
CA ASP A 287 -2.72 0.28 -3.88
C ASP A 287 -1.90 0.21 -2.59
N TYR A 288 -0.80 0.99 -2.51
CA TYR A 288 -0.01 1.13 -1.29
C TYR A 288 -0.77 1.89 -0.20
N VAL A 289 -1.44 3.00 -0.51
CA VAL A 289 -2.27 3.72 0.48
C VAL A 289 -3.35 2.80 1.05
N ARG A 290 -4.06 2.05 0.19
CA ARG A 290 -5.05 1.06 0.64
C ARG A 290 -4.43 -0.07 1.47
N TRP A 291 -3.23 -0.49 1.08
CA TRP A 291 -2.47 -1.47 1.86
C TRP A 291 -2.14 -0.93 3.25
N CYS A 292 -1.70 0.31 3.37
CA CYS A 292 -1.45 0.96 4.66
C CYS A 292 -2.72 1.05 5.52
N GLU A 293 -3.87 1.39 4.92
CA GLU A 293 -5.16 1.41 5.61
C GLU A 293 -5.52 0.00 6.13
N MET A 294 -5.48 -1.00 5.28
CA MET A 294 -5.72 -2.39 5.67
C MET A 294 -4.72 -2.88 6.74
N ASN A 295 -3.44 -2.63 6.54
CA ASN A 295 -2.39 -3.01 7.48
C ASN A 295 -2.57 -2.33 8.85
N GLY A 296 -2.96 -1.05 8.87
CA GLY A 296 -3.25 -0.32 10.10
C GLY A 296 -4.42 -0.92 10.89
N GLU A 297 -5.47 -1.39 10.22
CA GLU A 297 -6.57 -2.10 10.86
C GLU A 297 -6.13 -3.42 11.52
N TRP A 298 -5.28 -4.20 10.83
CA TRP A 298 -4.71 -5.43 11.39
C TRP A 298 -3.81 -5.16 12.60
N LEU A 299 -2.95 -4.13 12.50
CA LEU A 299 -2.11 -3.69 13.61
C LEU A 299 -2.93 -3.29 14.82
N TYR A 300 -3.98 -2.49 14.62
CA TYR A 300 -4.86 -2.06 15.69
C TYR A 300 -5.52 -3.25 16.42
N GLN A 301 -6.05 -4.23 15.69
CA GLN A 301 -6.66 -5.42 16.26
C GLN A 301 -5.64 -6.29 17.00
N ALA A 302 -4.40 -6.35 16.49
CA ALA A 302 -3.28 -7.02 17.16
C ALA A 302 -2.73 -6.23 18.36
N GLY A 303 -3.24 -5.03 18.66
CA GLY A 303 -2.72 -4.17 19.73
C GLY A 303 -1.33 -3.60 19.43
N MET A 304 -0.96 -3.51 18.16
CA MET A 304 0.30 -2.96 17.69
C MET A 304 0.07 -1.56 17.12
N SER A 305 0.92 -0.62 17.49
CA SER A 305 0.78 0.78 17.06
C SER A 305 1.93 1.28 16.20
N VAL A 306 2.95 0.45 15.98
CA VAL A 306 4.12 0.76 15.17
C VAL A 306 4.36 -0.38 14.19
N THR A 307 4.82 -0.04 12.98
CA THR A 307 5.28 -1.03 12.01
C THR A 307 6.77 -0.82 11.68
N ALA A 308 7.48 -1.92 11.46
CA ALA A 308 8.80 -1.88 10.86
C ALA A 308 8.65 -2.12 9.36
N SER A 309 9.29 -1.31 8.54
CA SER A 309 9.23 -1.40 7.09
C SER A 309 10.55 -1.89 6.52
N SER A 310 10.49 -2.79 5.53
CA SER A 310 11.68 -3.31 4.84
C SER A 310 12.12 -2.42 3.67
N LEU A 311 11.77 -1.17 3.71
CA LEU A 311 11.85 -0.22 2.60
C LEU A 311 13.18 -0.18 1.88
N ARG A 312 13.08 -0.38 0.59
CA ARG A 312 14.00 0.22 -0.38
C ARG A 312 13.46 1.61 -0.77
N TRP A 313 13.56 2.55 0.18
CA TRP A 313 13.23 3.95 -0.12
C TRP A 313 14.15 4.51 -1.22
N PRO A 314 13.74 5.43 -2.02
CA PRO A 314 12.67 6.41 -1.88
C PRO A 314 11.75 6.39 -3.08
N ALA A 315 10.62 6.96 -3.01
CA ALA A 315 10.04 7.62 -4.15
C ALA A 315 8.54 7.50 -4.36
N GLN A 316 7.79 7.15 -3.33
CA GLN A 316 6.34 7.30 -3.45
C GLN A 316 5.88 8.40 -2.49
N PRO A 317 5.51 9.57 -3.00
CA PRO A 317 5.19 10.75 -2.18
C PRO A 317 4.03 10.58 -1.19
N PHE A 318 3.25 9.52 -1.30
CA PHE A 318 2.02 9.32 -0.51
C PHE A 318 2.05 8.09 0.39
N PHE A 319 3.20 7.53 0.64
CA PHE A 319 3.34 6.27 1.34
C PHE A 319 2.52 6.13 2.60
N ASN A 320 2.52 7.13 3.44
CA ASN A 320 2.04 7.01 4.79
C ASN A 320 0.62 7.58 4.96
N ASN A 321 -0.02 8.07 3.91
CA ASN A 321 -1.37 8.64 4.02
C ASN A 321 -2.38 7.63 4.56
N GLY A 322 -2.29 6.37 4.14
CA GLY A 322 -3.15 5.32 4.68
C GLY A 322 -2.91 5.07 6.17
N PHE A 323 -1.66 5.08 6.62
CA PHE A 323 -1.32 4.92 8.04
C PHE A 323 -1.79 6.09 8.90
N VAL A 324 -1.66 7.32 8.42
CA VAL A 324 -2.14 8.53 9.13
C VAL A 324 -3.62 8.39 9.51
N LYS A 325 -4.43 7.79 8.65
CA LYS A 325 -5.87 7.58 8.87
C LYS A 325 -6.21 6.47 9.88
N THR A 326 -5.29 5.56 10.17
CA THR A 326 -5.57 4.35 10.95
C THR A 326 -5.13 4.42 12.41
N GLY A 327 -4.51 5.51 12.82
CA GLY A 327 -4.01 5.67 14.18
C GLY A 327 -2.69 4.92 14.45
N VAL A 328 -1.99 4.46 13.42
CA VAL A 328 -0.60 4.00 13.52
C VAL A 328 0.25 5.17 14.01
N LEU A 329 0.99 4.96 15.09
CA LEU A 329 1.79 6.02 15.72
C LEU A 329 3.03 6.40 14.93
N GLY A 330 3.57 5.47 14.18
CA GLY A 330 4.77 5.71 13.37
C GLY A 330 5.33 4.46 12.72
N THR A 331 6.35 4.68 11.91
CA THR A 331 7.06 3.63 11.17
C THR A 331 8.55 3.70 11.43
N ILE A 332 9.19 2.54 11.70
CA ILE A 332 10.64 2.40 11.64
C ILE A 332 10.99 1.93 10.23
N ALA A 333 11.60 2.81 9.44
CA ALA A 333 11.90 2.56 8.04
C ALA A 333 13.36 2.15 7.83
N TRP A 334 13.58 1.01 7.19
CA TRP A 334 14.91 0.58 6.78
C TRP A 334 15.31 1.22 5.45
N THR A 335 16.46 1.87 5.40
CA THR A 335 16.90 2.69 4.25
C THR A 335 18.17 2.17 3.57
N ASN A 336 18.39 0.87 3.51
CA ASN A 336 19.55 0.24 2.83
C ASN A 336 20.91 0.87 3.17
N GLY A 337 21.14 1.22 4.43
CA GLY A 337 22.39 1.81 4.90
C GLY A 337 22.58 3.30 4.61
N ALA A 338 21.67 3.94 3.89
CA ALA A 338 21.64 5.39 3.81
C ALA A 338 21.06 5.92 5.11
N TYR A 339 21.90 6.54 5.95
CA TYR A 339 21.42 7.26 7.11
C TYR A 339 20.47 8.38 6.65
N ARG A 340 19.29 8.42 7.21
CA ARG A 340 18.32 9.46 7.00
C ARG A 340 17.81 9.94 8.34
N ASP A 341 17.54 11.23 8.41
CA ASP A 341 16.99 11.83 9.60
C ASP A 341 15.54 11.36 9.82
N ALA A 342 15.12 11.36 11.08
CA ALA A 342 13.73 11.20 11.44
C ALA A 342 12.90 12.37 10.95
N TYR A 343 11.67 12.14 10.51
CA TYR A 343 10.80 13.22 10.03
C TYR A 343 9.33 12.98 10.40
N ASP A 344 8.58 14.07 10.43
CA ASP A 344 7.15 14.06 10.61
C ASP A 344 6.43 14.05 9.26
N TRP A 345 5.59 13.04 9.04
CA TRP A 345 4.73 12.97 7.88
C TRP A 345 3.27 13.15 8.31
N LEU A 346 2.75 14.37 8.17
CA LEU A 346 1.36 14.71 8.51
C LEU A 346 0.95 14.28 9.94
N GLY A 347 1.83 14.50 10.92
CA GLY A 347 1.60 14.13 12.31
C GLY A 347 1.98 12.69 12.68
N MET A 348 2.59 11.93 11.75
CA MET A 348 3.09 10.58 11.99
C MET A 348 4.62 10.53 11.85
N PRO A 349 5.37 10.21 12.90
CA PRO A 349 6.81 10.04 12.82
C PRO A 349 7.23 8.90 11.93
N VAL A 350 8.24 9.16 11.10
CA VAL A 350 8.98 8.15 10.35
C VAL A 350 10.42 8.17 10.84
N ILE A 351 10.85 7.13 11.53
CA ILE A 351 12.20 7.00 12.07
C ILE A 351 13.01 6.09 11.17
N CYS A 352 14.02 6.64 10.53
CA CYS A 352 14.87 5.86 9.67
C CYS A 352 15.88 5.05 10.48
N THR A 353 16.11 3.81 10.08
CA THR A 353 17.21 2.99 10.60
C THR A 353 18.31 2.88 9.57
N GLY A 354 19.51 3.31 9.92
CA GLY A 354 20.73 3.06 9.15
C GLY A 354 21.44 1.78 9.60
N GLY A 355 20.98 1.15 10.68
CA GLY A 355 21.63 0.00 11.30
C GLY A 355 20.86 -1.29 11.09
N VAL A 356 21.40 -2.16 10.23
CA VAL A 356 21.06 -3.59 10.18
C VAL A 356 22.23 -4.35 10.82
N VAL A 357 21.97 -5.05 11.91
CA VAL A 357 23.03 -5.68 12.70
C VAL A 357 22.75 -7.17 12.89
N SER A 358 23.80 -7.97 12.71
CA SER A 358 23.73 -9.43 12.82
C SER A 358 24.50 -9.97 14.03
N ASN A 359 25.16 -9.12 14.82
CA ASN A 359 25.87 -9.49 16.04
C ASN A 359 26.11 -8.26 16.94
N LYS A 360 26.49 -8.53 18.20
CA LYS A 360 26.72 -7.47 19.20
C LYS A 360 27.83 -6.48 18.82
N LYS A 361 28.84 -6.91 18.05
CA LYS A 361 29.93 -6.03 17.60
C LYS A 361 29.39 -5.01 16.58
N GLU A 362 28.53 -5.43 15.66
CA GLU A 362 27.90 -4.54 14.69
C GLU A 362 26.94 -3.58 15.39
N LEU A 363 26.19 -4.06 16.39
CA LEU A 363 25.32 -3.22 17.21
C LEU A 363 26.12 -2.12 17.93
N TYR A 364 27.23 -2.48 18.57
CA TYR A 364 28.09 -1.50 19.21
C TYR A 364 28.69 -0.51 18.20
N ASN A 365 29.25 -0.99 17.09
CA ASN A 365 29.85 -0.14 16.06
C ASN A 365 28.85 0.85 15.47
N TYR A 366 27.63 0.38 15.18
CA TYR A 366 26.58 1.26 14.67
C TYR A 366 26.25 2.37 15.68
N LEU A 367 25.89 1.99 16.91
CA LEU A 367 25.46 2.96 17.92
C LEU A 367 26.59 3.92 18.33
N SER A 368 27.81 3.42 18.53
CA SER A 368 28.95 4.28 18.88
C SER A 368 29.27 5.30 17.77
N GLY A 369 29.01 4.93 16.50
CA GLY A 369 29.19 5.78 15.32
C GLY A 369 28.09 6.80 15.10
N VAL A 370 26.94 6.73 15.80
CA VAL A 370 25.86 7.72 15.65
C VAL A 370 26.31 9.07 16.17
N SER A 371 26.34 10.05 15.26
CA SER A 371 26.70 11.42 15.61
C SER A 371 25.59 12.09 16.41
N VAL A 372 25.94 12.87 17.42
CA VAL A 372 25.02 13.75 18.14
C VAL A 372 25.01 15.11 17.52
N SER A 373 23.90 15.86 17.72
CA SER A 373 23.79 17.25 17.34
C SER A 373 23.58 18.12 18.59
N GLU A 374 24.31 19.22 18.70
CA GLU A 374 24.08 20.20 19.76
C GLU A 374 22.78 21.02 19.55
N ASN A 375 22.20 20.89 18.37
CA ASN A 375 21.02 21.68 17.98
C ASN A 375 19.70 20.91 18.08
N TYR A 376 19.73 19.57 18.01
CA TYR A 376 18.54 18.72 18.02
C TYR A 376 18.84 17.32 18.59
N PRO A 377 17.84 16.60 19.11
CA PRO A 377 17.96 15.19 19.45
C PRO A 377 18.05 14.32 18.19
N VAL A 378 18.70 13.18 18.29
CA VAL A 378 18.77 12.17 17.21
C VAL A 378 17.82 11.03 17.56
N PHE A 379 16.95 10.64 16.62
CA PHE A 379 16.08 9.48 16.74
C PHE A 379 16.52 8.41 15.75
N THR A 380 16.66 7.17 16.19
CA THR A 380 17.05 6.07 15.31
C THR A 380 16.46 4.73 15.75
N GLY A 381 16.15 3.87 14.76
CA GLY A 381 15.87 2.46 14.98
C GLY A 381 17.12 1.61 14.73
N VAL A 382 17.17 0.40 15.28
CA VAL A 382 18.16 -0.62 14.94
C VAL A 382 17.45 -1.91 14.59
N TYR A 383 17.67 -2.38 13.38
CA TYR A 383 17.14 -3.63 12.85
C TYR A 383 18.08 -4.79 13.20
N MET A 384 17.69 -5.63 14.14
CA MET A 384 18.48 -6.77 14.61
C MET A 384 18.05 -8.05 13.88
N VAL A 385 18.94 -8.59 13.02
CA VAL A 385 18.66 -9.79 12.23
C VAL A 385 18.61 -11.03 13.13
N GLN A 386 17.49 -11.72 13.21
CA GLN A 386 17.29 -12.88 14.07
C GLN A 386 18.30 -14.01 13.81
N ALA A 387 18.55 -14.34 12.54
CA ALA A 387 19.46 -15.42 12.13
C ALA A 387 20.90 -15.23 12.62
N GLY A 388 21.36 -13.98 12.72
CA GLY A 388 22.71 -13.65 13.20
C GLY A 388 22.74 -13.22 14.67
N MET A 389 22.04 -12.12 14.98
CA MET A 389 22.03 -11.50 16.31
C MET A 389 21.39 -12.39 17.38
N GLY A 390 20.51 -13.33 16.99
CA GLY A 390 19.88 -14.29 17.90
C GLY A 390 20.88 -15.15 18.68
N GLY A 391 22.06 -15.38 18.13
CA GLY A 391 23.16 -16.10 18.82
C GLY A 391 23.75 -15.29 19.99
N ASP A 392 23.88 -13.98 19.88
CA ASP A 392 24.30 -13.07 20.97
C ASP A 392 23.10 -12.77 21.91
N GLY A 393 21.89 -12.64 21.34
CA GLY A 393 20.63 -12.46 22.01
C GLY A 393 20.58 -11.31 23.01
N TYR A 394 19.67 -11.42 23.98
CA TYR A 394 19.53 -10.42 25.05
C TYR A 394 20.80 -10.24 25.90
N PRO A 395 21.61 -11.29 26.21
CA PRO A 395 22.90 -11.07 26.89
C PRO A 395 23.83 -10.16 26.10
N GLY A 396 23.90 -10.31 24.77
CA GLY A 396 24.71 -9.47 23.91
C GLY A 396 24.21 -8.03 23.86
N ILE A 397 22.90 -7.83 23.72
CA ILE A 397 22.24 -6.51 23.74
C ILE A 397 22.56 -5.80 25.06
N ASN A 398 22.33 -6.46 26.20
CA ASN A 398 22.59 -5.87 27.52
C ASN A 398 24.07 -5.47 27.70
N SER A 399 25.01 -6.33 27.27
CA SER A 399 26.41 -6.02 27.31
C SER A 399 26.81 -4.79 26.50
N VAL A 400 26.24 -4.63 25.30
CA VAL A 400 26.48 -3.46 24.45
C VAL A 400 25.90 -2.19 25.08
N VAL A 401 24.68 -2.25 25.62
CA VAL A 401 24.07 -1.08 26.29
C VAL A 401 24.85 -0.67 27.53
N GLU A 402 25.29 -1.63 28.34
CA GLU A 402 26.16 -1.35 29.51
C GLU A 402 27.49 -0.70 29.08
N GLN A 403 28.12 -1.19 28.04
CA GLN A 403 29.36 -0.64 27.49
C GLN A 403 29.16 0.79 26.96
N LEU A 404 28.10 1.05 26.15
CA LEU A 404 27.80 2.36 25.61
C LEU A 404 27.52 3.39 26.71
N ASN A 405 26.78 3.00 27.75
CA ASN A 405 26.48 3.89 28.87
C ASN A 405 27.72 4.21 29.71
N ALA A 406 28.68 3.28 29.82
CA ALA A 406 29.97 3.50 30.51
C ALA A 406 30.91 4.40 29.69
N GLU A 407 30.96 4.25 28.38
CA GLU A 407 31.86 5.02 27.50
C GLU A 407 31.29 6.41 27.14
N PHE A 408 29.95 6.51 27.04
CA PHE A 408 29.25 7.75 26.64
C PHE A 408 28.13 8.09 27.64
N PRO A 409 28.43 8.48 28.88
CA PRO A 409 27.43 8.70 29.92
C PRO A 409 26.38 9.73 29.51
N GLY A 410 25.09 9.30 29.53
CA GLY A 410 23.94 10.18 29.23
C GLY A 410 23.69 10.48 27.77
N LYS A 411 24.48 9.92 26.84
CA LYS A 411 24.28 10.07 25.39
C LYS A 411 23.04 9.32 24.88
N TYR A 412 22.80 8.10 25.34
CA TYR A 412 21.76 7.23 24.80
C TYR A 412 20.56 7.12 25.73
N VAL A 413 19.36 7.09 25.09
CA VAL A 413 18.08 6.79 25.73
C VAL A 413 17.45 5.66 24.95
N PHE A 414 17.38 4.47 25.52
CA PHE A 414 16.76 3.29 24.90
C PHE A 414 15.28 3.28 25.22
N LEU A 415 14.44 3.16 24.20
CA LEU A 415 12.98 3.23 24.28
C LEU A 415 12.35 2.05 23.53
N LYS A 416 11.12 1.69 23.90
CA LYS A 416 10.26 0.88 23.03
C LYS A 416 9.93 1.67 21.75
N ALA A 417 9.60 0.98 20.68
CA ALA A 417 9.31 1.65 19.41
C ALA A 417 8.16 2.65 19.53
N SER A 418 7.08 2.31 20.23
CA SER A 418 5.96 3.23 20.44
C SER A 418 6.33 4.44 21.31
N ASP A 419 7.14 4.24 22.35
CA ASP A 419 7.67 5.32 23.18
C ASP A 419 8.58 6.26 22.36
N LEU A 420 9.39 5.70 21.45
CA LEU A 420 10.21 6.46 20.52
C LEU A 420 9.34 7.30 19.58
N MET A 421 8.26 6.73 19.02
CA MET A 421 7.31 7.45 18.17
C MET A 421 6.63 8.59 18.94
N ALA A 422 6.13 8.30 20.14
CA ALA A 422 5.49 9.32 20.98
C ALA A 422 6.49 10.45 21.36
N THR A 423 7.72 10.09 21.67
CA THR A 423 8.80 11.05 22.02
C THR A 423 9.18 11.93 20.83
N SER A 424 9.38 11.34 19.66
CA SER A 424 9.75 12.08 18.44
C SER A 424 8.60 12.97 17.99
N ARG A 425 7.35 12.51 18.04
CA ARG A 425 6.17 13.32 17.74
C ARG A 425 6.07 14.53 18.67
N GLN A 426 6.18 14.32 19.98
CA GLN A 426 6.18 15.43 20.97
C GLN A 426 7.28 16.45 20.65
N TYR A 427 8.47 15.99 20.28
CA TYR A 427 9.57 16.87 19.88
C TYR A 427 9.23 17.63 18.60
N PHE A 428 8.78 16.95 17.54
CA PHE A 428 8.42 17.60 16.28
C PHE A 428 7.32 18.65 16.47
N GLU A 429 6.28 18.34 17.23
CA GLU A 429 5.22 19.29 17.59
C GLU A 429 5.77 20.49 18.38
N SER A 430 6.75 20.28 19.25
CA SER A 430 7.33 21.35 20.09
C SER A 430 8.22 22.34 19.34
N VAL A 431 8.84 21.90 18.26
CA VAL A 431 9.76 22.74 17.45
C VAL A 431 9.11 23.27 16.17
N HIS A 432 7.98 22.67 15.77
CA HIS A 432 7.21 23.16 14.65
C HIS A 432 6.54 24.48 14.99
N ALA A 433 6.69 25.46 14.11
CA ALA A 433 6.04 26.76 14.22
C ALA A 433 5.92 27.40 12.83
N PRO A 434 4.89 28.20 12.57
CA PRO A 434 4.81 28.97 11.35
C PRO A 434 6.00 29.91 11.22
N TYR A 435 6.54 30.08 10.04
CA TYR A 435 7.54 31.10 9.76
C TYR A 435 6.90 32.48 9.72
N LYS A 436 5.73 32.57 9.06
CA LYS A 436 4.83 33.72 9.05
C LYS A 436 3.39 33.25 9.32
N GLU A 437 2.54 34.19 9.74
CA GLU A 437 1.09 33.94 9.75
C GLU A 437 0.58 33.99 8.32
N LEU A 438 0.06 32.86 7.83
CA LEU A 438 -0.43 32.67 6.47
C LEU A 438 -1.93 32.42 6.51
N SER A 439 -2.71 33.19 5.75
CA SER A 439 -4.16 33.05 5.65
C SER A 439 -4.58 32.72 4.23
N ILE A 440 -5.62 31.90 4.09
CA ILE A 440 -6.29 31.62 2.83
C ILE A 440 -7.72 32.22 2.93
N PRO A 441 -8.14 33.11 2.01
CA PRO A 441 -7.47 33.56 0.79
C PRO A 441 -6.21 34.38 1.05
N GLY A 442 -5.28 34.32 0.10
CA GLY A 442 -4.00 35.04 0.14
C GLY A 442 -2.86 34.30 -0.53
N ARG A 443 -1.72 34.99 -0.63
CA ARG A 443 -0.51 34.46 -1.25
C ARG A 443 0.41 33.84 -0.20
N ILE A 444 0.97 32.70 -0.54
CA ILE A 444 1.97 31.95 0.21
C ILE A 444 3.24 31.95 -0.63
N GLU A 445 4.25 32.71 -0.22
CA GLU A 445 5.57 32.69 -0.86
C GLU A 445 6.27 31.37 -0.56
N ALA A 446 6.92 30.77 -1.56
CA ALA A 446 7.50 29.43 -1.41
C ALA A 446 8.59 29.35 -0.34
N GLU A 447 9.33 30.45 -0.10
CA GLU A 447 10.38 30.55 0.92
C GLU A 447 9.84 30.73 2.34
N ASP A 448 8.54 30.96 2.52
CA ASP A 448 7.90 31.18 3.83
C ASP A 448 7.48 29.88 4.53
N PHE A 449 8.09 28.75 4.16
CA PHE A 449 7.81 27.46 4.80
C PHE A 449 8.12 27.47 6.30
N ASP A 450 7.46 26.61 7.05
CA ASP A 450 7.46 26.56 8.51
C ASP A 450 8.86 26.37 9.11
N LYS A 451 8.97 26.73 10.37
CA LYS A 451 10.12 26.47 11.24
C LYS A 451 10.07 25.04 11.78
N GLY A 452 11.18 24.61 12.37
CA GLY A 452 11.35 23.29 12.97
C GLY A 452 12.52 22.53 12.36
N GLY A 453 13.04 23.04 11.23
CA GLY A 453 14.21 22.43 10.54
C GLY A 453 13.85 21.20 9.71
N GLN A 454 14.91 20.49 9.35
CA GLN A 454 14.85 19.25 8.56
C GLN A 454 13.92 18.23 9.20
N GLY A 455 13.01 17.70 8.41
CA GLY A 455 12.05 16.68 8.84
C GLY A 455 10.81 17.23 9.57
N VAL A 456 10.70 18.53 9.79
CA VAL A 456 9.55 19.18 10.46
C VAL A 456 8.95 20.29 9.59
N GLY A 457 9.69 21.38 9.37
CA GLY A 457 9.23 22.45 8.49
C GLY A 457 9.44 22.15 7.01
N PHE A 458 10.43 21.34 6.72
CA PHE A 458 10.79 20.91 5.36
C PHE A 458 11.57 19.60 5.39
N TYR A 459 11.70 18.98 4.23
CA TYR A 459 12.64 17.90 3.98
C TYR A 459 13.42 18.19 2.69
N ASP A 460 14.73 18.32 2.80
CA ASP A 460 15.64 18.62 1.71
C ASP A 460 16.80 17.62 1.70
N THR A 461 17.18 17.13 0.54
CA THR A 461 18.26 16.15 0.38
C THR A 461 19.64 16.79 0.37
N SER A 462 19.72 18.10 0.19
CA SER A 462 20.94 18.89 0.33
C SER A 462 21.26 19.21 1.79
N LYS A 463 22.47 19.70 2.04
CA LYS A 463 22.92 20.07 3.39
C LYS A 463 23.20 21.57 3.54
N SER A 464 22.71 22.36 2.59
CA SER A 464 22.88 23.81 2.58
C SER A 464 21.90 24.48 1.64
N ASN A 465 21.51 25.70 1.94
CA ASN A 465 20.78 26.59 1.03
C ASN A 465 21.69 26.97 -0.16
N GLN A 466 21.51 26.29 -1.31
CA GLN A 466 22.37 26.42 -2.49
C GLN A 466 22.27 27.81 -3.14
N GLY A 467 21.13 28.48 -3.04
CA GLY A 467 20.96 29.87 -3.52
C GLY A 467 21.46 30.93 -2.55
N GLY A 468 21.66 30.58 -1.30
CA GLY A 468 22.21 31.46 -0.25
C GLY A 468 21.39 32.72 0.04
N LYS A 469 20.07 32.67 -0.21
CA LYS A 469 19.16 33.82 -0.03
C LYS A 469 18.14 33.55 1.07
N TYR A 470 17.55 34.63 1.58
CA TYR A 470 16.40 34.70 2.48
C TYR A 470 16.57 33.95 3.79
N ARG A 471 16.53 32.63 3.80
CA ARG A 471 16.71 31.75 4.97
C ARG A 471 18.15 31.24 5.00
N THR A 472 19.01 31.94 5.73
CA THR A 472 20.46 31.66 5.77
C THR A 472 20.94 31.18 7.15
N GLU A 473 20.02 30.91 8.06
CA GLU A 473 20.36 30.42 9.40
C GLU A 473 20.90 28.98 9.36
N PRO A 474 21.80 28.62 10.28
CA PRO A 474 22.26 27.25 10.37
C PRO A 474 21.13 26.28 10.57
N GLY A 475 21.00 25.29 9.66
CA GLY A 475 19.93 24.29 9.67
C GLY A 475 18.80 24.53 8.64
N ASP A 476 18.79 25.69 7.98
CA ASP A 476 17.91 25.92 6.82
C ASP A 476 18.63 25.48 5.55
N PHE A 477 18.27 24.30 5.03
CA PHE A 477 18.96 23.66 3.91
C PHE A 477 18.29 23.88 2.56
N VAL A 478 17.03 24.32 2.56
CA VAL A 478 16.25 24.51 1.33
C VAL A 478 16.92 25.54 0.43
N GLY A 479 17.14 25.17 -0.83
CA GLY A 479 17.74 26.06 -1.82
C GLY A 479 16.82 27.23 -2.17
N ILE A 480 17.21 28.46 -1.81
CA ILE A 480 16.44 29.68 -2.10
C ILE A 480 17.28 30.62 -2.96
N GLY A 481 16.77 30.94 -4.16
CA GLY A 481 17.33 31.90 -5.10
C GLY A 481 16.56 33.21 -5.12
N GLU A 482 17.06 34.20 -5.88
CA GLU A 482 16.43 35.49 -6.14
C GLU A 482 15.93 35.54 -7.59
N GLY A 483 14.66 35.83 -7.78
CA GLY A 483 13.99 35.82 -9.09
C GLY A 483 12.48 35.76 -8.94
N GLY A 484 11.75 35.63 -10.06
CA GLY A 484 10.30 35.65 -10.02
C GLY A 484 9.77 37.00 -9.52
N THR A 485 8.92 36.98 -8.50
CA THR A 485 8.39 38.18 -7.83
C THR A 485 9.21 38.61 -6.62
N GLY A 486 10.27 37.86 -6.27
CA GLY A 486 11.13 38.14 -5.09
C GLY A 486 12.17 37.04 -4.89
N TYR A 487 11.77 35.99 -4.19
CA TYR A 487 12.57 34.81 -3.97
C TYR A 487 11.84 33.60 -4.53
N TYR A 488 12.55 32.49 -4.70
CA TYR A 488 11.97 31.20 -5.11
C TYR A 488 12.67 30.05 -4.42
N VAL A 489 11.97 28.97 -4.19
CA VAL A 489 12.55 27.68 -3.82
C VAL A 489 12.95 26.95 -5.09
N GLY A 490 14.23 26.57 -5.18
CA GLY A 490 14.82 25.86 -6.32
C GLY A 490 15.78 24.76 -5.88
N TRP A 491 16.56 24.22 -6.83
CA TRP A 491 17.43 23.05 -6.61
C TRP A 491 16.70 21.84 -6.03
N THR A 492 15.41 21.74 -6.32
CA THR A 492 14.52 20.72 -5.79
C THR A 492 14.86 19.34 -6.31
N ALA A 493 14.60 18.32 -5.51
CA ALA A 493 14.75 16.92 -5.85
C ALA A 493 13.49 16.11 -5.51
N THR A 494 13.39 14.91 -6.09
CA THR A 494 12.26 14.00 -5.86
C THR A 494 12.13 13.65 -4.38
N GLY A 495 10.92 13.79 -3.84
CA GLY A 495 10.58 13.44 -2.45
C GLY A 495 10.89 14.54 -1.44
N GLU A 496 11.44 15.68 -1.86
CA GLU A 496 11.56 16.88 -1.00
C GLU A 496 10.20 17.52 -0.79
N TRP A 497 10.01 18.15 0.38
CA TRP A 497 8.74 18.78 0.70
C TRP A 497 8.90 19.99 1.63
N LEU A 498 7.90 20.87 1.57
CA LEU A 498 7.75 22.07 2.39
C LEU A 498 6.41 22.04 3.10
N ASN A 499 6.38 22.42 4.37
CA ASN A 499 5.17 22.62 5.16
C ASN A 499 4.88 24.09 5.36
N TYR A 500 3.60 24.44 5.36
CA TYR A 500 3.11 25.78 5.67
C TYR A 500 1.91 25.66 6.60
N SER A 501 1.98 26.26 7.78
CA SER A 501 0.83 26.42 8.66
C SER A 501 -0.07 27.51 8.11
N VAL A 502 -1.27 27.14 7.67
CA VAL A 502 -2.23 28.07 7.06
C VAL A 502 -3.51 28.15 7.86
N ASP A 503 -4.20 29.28 7.81
CA ASP A 503 -5.53 29.47 8.37
C ASP A 503 -6.52 29.77 7.24
N VAL A 504 -7.35 28.77 6.89
CA VAL A 504 -8.41 28.92 5.90
C VAL A 504 -9.59 29.62 6.56
N GLN A 505 -9.83 30.87 6.18
CA GLN A 505 -10.80 31.75 6.83
C GLN A 505 -12.25 31.34 6.63
N GLU A 506 -12.56 30.72 5.50
CA GLU A 506 -13.92 30.27 5.17
C GLU A 506 -13.84 28.98 4.33
N ALA A 507 -14.73 28.04 4.56
CA ALA A 507 -14.90 26.89 3.68
C ALA A 507 -15.41 27.31 2.31
N GLY A 508 -14.96 26.65 1.23
CA GLY A 508 -15.45 26.95 -0.11
C GLY A 508 -14.49 26.60 -1.22
N VAL A 509 -14.82 27.04 -2.43
CA VAL A 509 -13.99 26.83 -3.61
C VAL A 509 -13.03 28.00 -3.80
N TYR A 510 -11.77 27.64 -4.03
CA TYR A 510 -10.69 28.60 -4.26
C TYR A 510 -10.02 28.33 -5.60
N ARG A 511 -9.71 29.39 -6.33
CA ARG A 511 -8.71 29.33 -7.40
C ARG A 511 -7.36 29.33 -6.73
N MET A 512 -6.56 28.32 -7.01
CA MET A 512 -5.18 28.16 -6.55
C MET A 512 -4.24 28.35 -7.73
N ASP A 513 -3.45 29.39 -7.70
CA ASP A 513 -2.45 29.74 -8.71
C ASP A 513 -1.08 29.33 -8.20
N ILE A 514 -0.42 28.40 -8.88
CA ILE A 514 0.93 27.92 -8.55
C ILE A 514 1.90 28.56 -9.53
N ASN A 515 2.71 29.51 -9.05
CA ASN A 515 3.68 30.23 -9.88
C ASN A 515 5.04 29.52 -9.87
N TYR A 516 5.50 29.11 -11.02
CA TYR A 516 6.79 28.42 -11.14
C TYR A 516 7.43 28.60 -12.50
N SER A 517 8.75 28.32 -12.56
CA SER A 517 9.49 28.06 -13.81
C SER A 517 10.14 26.67 -13.75
N SER A 518 10.43 26.05 -14.91
CA SER A 518 11.07 24.75 -14.96
C SER A 518 11.89 24.54 -16.22
N THR A 519 13.05 23.92 -16.07
CA THR A 519 13.90 23.49 -17.20
C THR A 519 13.59 22.06 -17.67
N SER A 520 12.78 21.33 -16.92
CA SER A 520 12.39 19.94 -17.18
C SER A 520 10.90 19.82 -17.45
N SER A 521 10.52 18.97 -18.40
CA SER A 521 9.13 18.58 -18.63
C SER A 521 8.65 17.48 -17.65
N LYS A 522 9.53 17.01 -16.77
CA LYS A 522 9.20 15.98 -15.76
C LYS A 522 9.07 16.56 -14.36
N ALA A 523 9.48 17.81 -14.15
CA ALA A 523 9.31 18.44 -12.86
C ALA A 523 7.83 18.50 -12.47
N GLY A 524 7.53 18.38 -11.18
CA GLY A 524 6.15 18.42 -10.72
C GLY A 524 6.05 18.63 -9.23
N VAL A 525 4.89 19.06 -8.79
CA VAL A 525 4.54 19.19 -7.37
C VAL A 525 3.17 18.60 -7.09
N THR A 526 3.04 18.03 -5.92
CA THR A 526 1.75 17.74 -5.31
C THR A 526 1.51 18.71 -4.17
N VAL A 527 0.35 19.34 -4.18
CA VAL A 527 -0.10 20.21 -3.08
C VAL A 527 -1.16 19.47 -2.27
N MET A 528 -0.93 19.37 -0.97
CA MET A 528 -1.82 18.69 -0.02
C MET A 528 -2.28 19.67 1.06
N LEU A 529 -3.50 19.49 1.57
CA LEU A 529 -3.99 20.15 2.76
C LEU A 529 -4.41 19.09 3.78
N GLY A 530 -3.65 18.99 4.88
CA GLY A 530 -3.71 17.82 5.73
C GLY A 530 -3.39 16.54 4.94
N ASP A 531 -4.21 15.51 5.05
CA ASP A 531 -4.08 14.25 4.31
C ASP A 531 -4.72 14.27 2.91
N LYS A 532 -5.40 15.38 2.56
CA LYS A 532 -6.11 15.52 1.28
C LYS A 532 -5.19 16.08 0.20
N VAL A 533 -5.06 15.38 -0.92
CA VAL A 533 -4.42 15.92 -2.12
C VAL A 533 -5.35 16.95 -2.77
N LEU A 534 -4.87 18.18 -2.92
CA LEU A 534 -5.60 19.24 -3.61
C LEU A 534 -5.39 19.15 -5.12
N THR A 535 -4.13 19.01 -5.54
CA THR A 535 -3.75 18.87 -6.95
C THR A 535 -2.37 18.24 -7.08
N THR A 536 -2.13 17.66 -8.25
CA THR A 536 -0.80 17.28 -8.72
C THR A 536 -0.54 18.00 -10.04
N VAL A 537 0.50 18.82 -10.08
CA VAL A 537 0.91 19.56 -11.28
C VAL A 537 2.15 18.89 -11.84
N GLU A 538 2.06 18.39 -13.06
CA GLU A 538 3.24 18.02 -13.84
C GLU A 538 3.68 19.21 -14.68
N SER A 539 4.95 19.56 -14.52
CA SER A 539 5.51 20.76 -15.18
C SER A 539 5.55 20.60 -16.70
N GLN A 540 5.15 21.67 -17.35
CA GLN A 540 5.62 21.93 -18.72
C GLN A 540 6.97 22.64 -18.61
N LYS A 541 7.92 22.29 -19.49
CA LYS A 541 9.16 23.06 -19.60
C LYS A 541 8.83 24.50 -19.94
N LYS A 542 9.06 25.43 -18.99
CA LYS A 542 8.85 26.89 -19.16
C LYS A 542 9.95 27.65 -18.45
N SER A 543 10.70 28.45 -19.21
CA SER A 543 11.82 29.25 -18.69
C SER A 543 11.35 30.47 -17.91
N GLU A 544 10.15 30.95 -18.18
CA GLU A 544 9.55 32.12 -17.55
C GLU A 544 8.61 31.68 -16.42
N TYR A 545 8.61 32.43 -15.32
CA TYR A 545 7.63 32.23 -14.27
C TYR A 545 6.23 32.53 -14.77
N SER A 546 5.30 31.64 -14.52
CA SER A 546 3.89 31.82 -14.83
C SER A 546 3.01 30.94 -13.99
N ASP A 547 1.75 31.36 -13.83
CA ASP A 547 0.78 30.65 -13.03
C ASP A 547 0.30 29.36 -13.72
N TYR A 548 0.06 28.37 -12.91
CA TYR A 548 -0.76 27.21 -13.22
C TYR A 548 -1.98 27.26 -12.30
N SER A 549 -3.14 27.51 -12.86
CA SER A 549 -4.37 27.76 -12.10
C SER A 549 -5.23 26.51 -12.04
N VAL A 550 -5.68 26.15 -10.84
CA VAL A 550 -6.67 25.09 -10.61
C VAL A 550 -7.67 25.54 -9.55
N TYR A 551 -8.83 24.92 -9.54
CA TYR A 551 -9.84 25.16 -8.52
C TYR A 551 -9.88 24.00 -7.52
N VAL A 552 -9.89 24.32 -6.25
CA VAL A 552 -9.84 23.36 -5.14
C VAL A 552 -10.90 23.68 -4.09
N ASN A 553 -11.43 22.65 -3.45
CA ASN A 553 -12.38 22.83 -2.35
C ASN A 553 -11.63 22.71 -1.01
N LEU A 554 -11.69 23.75 -0.18
CA LEU A 554 -11.03 23.83 1.11
C LEU A 554 -12.04 23.88 2.26
N SER A 555 -11.71 23.23 3.37
CA SER A 555 -12.44 23.37 4.64
C SER A 555 -11.84 24.53 5.46
N GLU A 556 -12.69 25.16 6.28
CA GLU A 556 -12.29 26.23 7.20
C GLU A 556 -11.37 25.72 8.30
N GLY A 557 -10.48 26.59 8.78
CA GLY A 557 -9.65 26.43 9.97
C GLY A 557 -8.17 26.28 9.73
N LYS A 558 -7.43 26.12 10.83
CA LYS A 558 -5.98 25.94 10.80
C LYS A 558 -5.60 24.55 10.28
N GLN A 559 -4.75 24.53 9.28
CA GLN A 559 -4.36 23.30 8.59
C GLN A 559 -2.89 23.37 8.14
N MET A 560 -2.33 22.22 7.81
CA MET A 560 -1.01 22.09 7.22
C MET A 560 -1.13 22.02 5.70
N LEU A 561 -0.63 22.99 4.98
CA LEU A 561 -0.39 22.90 3.55
C LEU A 561 0.99 22.29 3.32
N LYS A 562 1.05 21.18 2.59
CA LYS A 562 2.31 20.52 2.22
C LYS A 562 2.51 20.61 0.71
N VAL A 563 3.69 21.04 0.30
CA VAL A 563 4.14 21.04 -1.09
C VAL A 563 5.21 19.98 -1.23
N LEU A 564 4.98 18.99 -2.09
CA LEU A 564 5.84 17.84 -2.29
C LEU A 564 6.36 17.82 -3.73
N PHE A 565 7.67 17.80 -3.91
CA PHE A 565 8.32 17.77 -5.21
C PHE A 565 8.38 16.34 -5.75
N LEU A 566 7.75 16.11 -6.92
CA LEU A 566 7.69 14.80 -7.56
C LEU A 566 8.93 14.49 -8.38
N ASP A 567 9.52 15.52 -8.97
CA ASP A 567 10.79 15.48 -9.69
C ASP A 567 11.48 16.84 -9.57
N GLY A 568 12.78 16.86 -9.67
CA GLY A 568 13.59 18.08 -9.54
C GLY A 568 13.45 19.06 -10.70
N SER A 569 14.25 20.12 -10.67
CA SER A 569 14.32 21.15 -11.73
C SER A 569 13.10 22.09 -11.83
N MET A 570 12.38 22.27 -10.74
CA MET A 570 11.35 23.30 -10.61
C MET A 570 11.83 24.41 -9.68
N ASN A 571 11.57 25.65 -10.07
CA ASN A 571 11.70 26.83 -9.22
C ASN A 571 10.28 27.30 -8.87
N LEU A 572 9.88 27.14 -7.64
CA LEU A 572 8.57 27.53 -7.12
C LEU A 572 8.68 28.94 -6.52
N ASP A 573 7.85 29.87 -7.01
CA ASP A 573 7.82 31.27 -6.52
C ASP A 573 6.77 31.44 -5.42
N TYR A 574 5.49 31.18 -5.73
CA TYR A 574 4.40 31.28 -4.76
C TYR A 574 3.22 30.36 -5.09
N ILE A 575 2.31 30.23 -4.12
CA ILE A 575 0.97 29.67 -4.30
C ILE A 575 -0.04 30.72 -3.82
N ASP A 576 -0.93 31.18 -4.69
CA ASP A 576 -1.95 32.19 -4.37
C ASP A 576 -3.35 31.58 -4.35
N PHE A 577 -4.13 31.89 -3.34
CA PHE A 577 -5.50 31.40 -3.18
C PHE A 577 -6.51 32.54 -3.23
N THR A 578 -7.35 32.55 -4.23
CA THR A 578 -8.45 33.50 -4.39
C THR A 578 -9.79 32.78 -4.24
N ARG A 579 -10.64 33.20 -3.31
CA ARG A 579 -11.96 32.61 -3.12
C ARG A 579 -12.85 32.87 -4.32
N THR A 580 -13.68 31.89 -4.67
CA THR A 580 -14.60 31.97 -5.80
C THR A 580 -16.01 31.54 -5.37
N GLU A 581 -17.00 31.93 -6.17
CA GLU A 581 -18.40 31.47 -6.00
C GLU A 581 -18.69 30.19 -6.84
N TYR A 582 -17.65 29.54 -7.38
CA TYR A 582 -17.80 28.33 -8.18
C TYR A 582 -18.27 27.16 -7.33
N ASN A 583 -19.04 26.28 -7.95
CA ASN A 583 -19.42 25.00 -7.37
C ASN A 583 -18.65 23.90 -8.12
N LEU A 584 -17.65 23.29 -7.46
CA LEU A 584 -16.89 22.21 -8.07
C LEU A 584 -17.70 20.92 -8.03
N PRO A 585 -17.95 20.27 -9.17
CA PRO A 585 -18.52 18.93 -9.17
C PRO A 585 -17.52 17.96 -8.56
N GLU A 586 -17.98 17.12 -7.63
CA GLU A 586 -17.20 16.04 -7.06
C GLU A 586 -17.19 14.86 -8.03
N ILE A 587 -15.99 14.46 -8.47
CA ILE A 587 -15.81 13.28 -9.32
C ILE A 587 -15.74 12.04 -8.42
N GLN A 588 -16.77 11.19 -8.51
CA GLN A 588 -16.90 9.95 -7.73
C GLN A 588 -16.55 8.75 -8.62
N SER A 589 -15.76 7.83 -8.08
CA SER A 589 -15.25 6.67 -8.84
C SER A 589 -16.28 5.56 -9.11
N ASP A 590 -17.47 5.65 -8.49
CA ASP A 590 -18.59 4.73 -8.67
C ASP A 590 -19.66 5.26 -9.64
N LYS A 591 -19.42 6.40 -10.26
CA LYS A 591 -20.33 7.06 -11.17
C LYS A 591 -19.90 6.97 -12.63
N THR A 592 -20.88 7.08 -13.51
CA THR A 592 -20.69 7.14 -14.97
C THR A 592 -20.87 8.57 -15.45
N TYR A 593 -19.96 8.98 -16.31
CA TYR A 593 -19.89 10.35 -16.81
C TYR A 593 -19.92 10.40 -18.33
N LYS A 594 -20.51 11.46 -18.88
CA LYS A 594 -20.19 11.93 -20.22
C LYS A 594 -19.21 13.08 -20.15
N ILE A 595 -18.29 13.13 -21.10
CA ILE A 595 -17.24 14.15 -21.17
C ILE A 595 -17.44 14.93 -22.47
N VAL A 596 -17.66 16.25 -22.37
CA VAL A 596 -18.09 17.07 -23.51
C VAL A 596 -17.09 18.19 -23.75
N ALA A 597 -16.59 18.29 -24.96
CA ALA A 597 -15.67 19.34 -25.39
C ALA A 597 -16.37 20.72 -25.43
N LYS A 598 -15.74 21.74 -24.81
CA LYS A 598 -16.31 23.10 -24.69
C LYS A 598 -16.57 23.76 -26.03
N HIS A 599 -15.61 23.66 -26.96
CA HIS A 599 -15.70 24.36 -28.27
C HIS A 599 -16.82 23.83 -29.18
N SER A 600 -17.07 22.50 -29.14
CA SER A 600 -18.00 21.86 -30.10
C SER A 600 -19.30 21.38 -29.49
N GLY A 601 -19.36 21.28 -28.14
CA GLY A 601 -20.53 20.70 -27.45
C GLY A 601 -20.67 19.18 -27.68
N LYS A 602 -19.67 18.51 -28.29
CA LYS A 602 -19.70 17.08 -28.58
C LYS A 602 -19.05 16.26 -27.46
N ALA A 603 -19.60 15.07 -27.22
CA ALA A 603 -19.05 14.12 -26.27
C ALA A 603 -17.87 13.37 -26.84
N ILE A 604 -16.90 13.00 -26.00
CA ILE A 604 -15.81 12.11 -26.39
C ILE A 604 -16.20 10.64 -26.15
N GLY A 605 -15.81 9.76 -27.05
CA GLY A 605 -16.10 8.34 -26.97
C GLY A 605 -15.40 7.51 -28.05
N LEU A 606 -15.80 6.26 -28.16
CA LEU A 606 -15.20 5.34 -29.13
C LEU A 606 -15.63 5.70 -30.55
N SER A 607 -14.69 5.68 -31.50
CA SER A 607 -14.99 5.89 -32.93
C SER A 607 -15.95 4.81 -33.47
N VAL A 608 -15.79 3.58 -32.98
CA VAL A 608 -16.66 2.42 -33.24
C VAL A 608 -16.88 1.71 -31.91
N ASP A 609 -18.13 1.37 -31.59
CA ASP A 609 -18.45 0.58 -30.39
C ASP A 609 -18.00 -0.86 -30.57
N ASN A 610 -16.84 -1.19 -30.02
CA ASN A 610 -16.26 -2.53 -30.05
C ASN A 610 -15.29 -2.72 -28.89
N GLN A 611 -14.81 -3.95 -28.68
CA GLN A 611 -13.81 -4.32 -27.68
C GLN A 611 -12.41 -4.53 -28.28
N VAL A 612 -12.12 -3.89 -29.41
CA VAL A 612 -10.84 -4.06 -30.12
C VAL A 612 -9.81 -3.07 -29.57
N ASN A 613 -8.65 -3.58 -29.18
CA ASN A 613 -7.50 -2.78 -28.78
C ASN A 613 -7.09 -1.84 -29.94
N GLY A 614 -6.83 -0.59 -29.63
CA GLY A 614 -6.42 0.41 -30.65
C GLY A 614 -7.57 1.17 -31.29
N THR A 615 -8.83 0.92 -30.92
CA THR A 615 -9.95 1.76 -31.39
C THR A 615 -9.74 3.19 -30.92
N SER A 616 -9.81 4.13 -31.86
CA SER A 616 -9.58 5.56 -31.59
C SER A 616 -10.70 6.18 -30.78
N ILE A 617 -10.33 7.13 -29.92
CA ILE A 617 -11.28 7.98 -29.20
C ILE A 617 -11.44 9.29 -29.98
N VAL A 618 -12.69 9.68 -30.19
CA VAL A 618 -13.09 10.79 -31.04
C VAL A 618 -14.20 11.59 -30.37
N GLN A 619 -14.51 12.78 -30.87
CA GLN A 619 -15.73 13.48 -30.46
C GLN A 619 -16.93 13.11 -31.35
N LYS A 620 -18.11 13.02 -30.73
CA LYS A 620 -19.38 12.71 -31.41
C LYS A 620 -20.54 13.48 -30.79
N THR A 621 -21.60 13.70 -31.57
CA THR A 621 -22.88 14.14 -31.00
C THR A 621 -23.33 13.12 -29.95
N TYR A 622 -23.62 13.60 -28.73
CA TYR A 622 -23.98 12.72 -27.62
C TYR A 622 -25.30 12.00 -27.88
N VAL A 623 -25.28 10.71 -27.73
CA VAL A 623 -26.44 9.83 -27.58
C VAL A 623 -26.20 8.96 -26.33
N ASP A 624 -27.25 8.51 -25.68
CA ASP A 624 -27.12 7.71 -24.44
C ASP A 624 -26.72 6.28 -24.77
N GLU A 625 -25.43 6.11 -25.06
CA GLU A 625 -24.79 4.84 -25.40
C GLU A 625 -23.51 4.66 -24.59
N GLY A 626 -23.22 3.42 -24.20
CA GLY A 626 -22.04 3.07 -23.43
C GLY A 626 -20.70 3.47 -24.08
N SER A 627 -20.67 3.59 -25.42
CA SER A 627 -19.50 4.04 -26.19
C SER A 627 -19.16 5.53 -26.01
N LEU A 628 -20.08 6.34 -25.50
CA LEU A 628 -19.95 7.77 -25.18
C LEU A 628 -20.00 8.05 -23.67
N SER A 629 -19.86 7.01 -22.87
CA SER A 629 -19.85 7.09 -21.42
C SER A 629 -18.56 6.54 -20.83
N TRP A 630 -18.17 7.07 -19.66
CA TRP A 630 -16.91 6.79 -19.00
C TRP A 630 -17.11 6.55 -17.50
N ASN A 631 -16.54 5.45 -17.00
CA ASN A 631 -16.38 5.22 -15.57
C ASN A 631 -14.99 5.72 -15.16
N LEU A 632 -14.92 6.64 -14.21
CA LEU A 632 -13.67 7.25 -13.76
C LEU A 632 -13.16 6.52 -12.53
N HIS A 633 -12.04 5.84 -12.65
CA HIS A 633 -11.41 5.11 -11.55
C HIS A 633 -10.19 5.88 -11.05
N LEU A 634 -10.16 6.22 -9.77
CA LEU A 634 -8.95 6.77 -9.15
C LEU A 634 -7.84 5.70 -9.17
N VAL A 635 -6.76 5.95 -9.89
CA VAL A 635 -5.69 4.98 -10.16
C VAL A 635 -4.34 5.38 -9.59
N GLY A 636 -4.27 6.44 -8.83
CA GLY A 636 -3.08 6.92 -8.11
C GLY A 636 -3.02 8.45 -8.04
N ASP A 637 -2.45 9.00 -6.99
CA ASP A 637 -1.99 10.40 -6.82
C ASP A 637 -2.87 11.50 -7.48
N ALA A 638 -4.18 11.42 -7.34
CA ALA A 638 -5.15 12.26 -8.05
C ALA A 638 -5.25 12.01 -9.57
N PHE A 639 -4.75 10.88 -10.07
CA PHE A 639 -4.94 10.46 -11.46
C PHE A 639 -6.08 9.46 -11.60
N TYR A 640 -6.76 9.53 -12.73
CA TYR A 640 -7.91 8.69 -13.07
C TYR A 640 -7.63 7.82 -14.29
N GLY A 641 -8.13 6.60 -14.27
CA GLY A 641 -8.32 5.77 -15.45
C GLY A 641 -9.72 5.98 -16.01
N PHE A 642 -9.84 6.29 -17.29
CA PHE A 642 -11.12 6.49 -17.97
C PHE A 642 -11.52 5.19 -18.65
N GLN A 643 -12.44 4.43 -18.06
CA GLN A 643 -12.94 3.19 -18.61
C GLN A 643 -14.21 3.40 -19.41
N SER A 644 -14.22 2.97 -20.67
CA SER A 644 -15.42 3.04 -21.51
C SER A 644 -16.58 2.23 -20.91
N GLY A 645 -17.75 2.81 -20.90
CA GLY A 645 -18.98 2.16 -20.41
C GLY A 645 -19.38 0.92 -21.21
N SER A 646 -19.04 0.85 -22.51
CA SER A 646 -19.35 -0.31 -23.36
C SER A 646 -18.22 -1.35 -23.39
N SER A 647 -17.02 -0.96 -23.83
CA SER A 647 -15.93 -1.90 -24.09
C SER A 647 -15.22 -2.38 -22.82
N LYS A 648 -15.31 -1.65 -21.71
CA LYS A 648 -14.55 -1.84 -20.47
C LYS A 648 -13.03 -1.66 -20.64
N LEU A 649 -12.56 -1.18 -21.79
CA LEU A 649 -11.17 -0.79 -22.02
C LEU A 649 -10.96 0.67 -21.61
N PHE A 650 -9.70 1.07 -21.47
CA PHE A 650 -9.34 2.38 -20.93
C PHE A 650 -8.76 3.32 -21.99
N MET A 651 -9.07 4.59 -21.86
CA MET A 651 -8.47 5.66 -22.64
C MET A 651 -6.97 5.71 -22.39
N THR A 652 -6.18 5.56 -23.45
CA THR A 652 -4.73 5.31 -23.39
C THR A 652 -4.01 6.14 -24.45
N VAL A 653 -2.87 6.72 -24.07
CA VAL A 653 -1.95 7.41 -25.01
C VAL A 653 -1.10 6.39 -25.75
N ARG A 654 -1.00 6.52 -27.06
CA ARG A 654 -0.11 5.70 -27.91
C ARG A 654 0.76 6.56 -28.82
N GLY A 655 2.05 6.22 -28.89
CA GLY A 655 3.03 6.95 -29.71
C GLY A 655 3.10 8.45 -29.37
N ASN A 656 2.87 8.80 -28.10
CA ASN A 656 2.90 10.15 -27.54
C ASN A 656 1.86 11.14 -28.12
N LYS A 657 0.87 10.69 -28.88
CA LYS A 657 -0.13 11.58 -29.46
C LYS A 657 -1.49 10.97 -29.82
N TYR A 658 -1.60 9.66 -29.99
CA TYR A 658 -2.85 9.01 -30.36
C TYR A 658 -3.61 8.59 -29.11
N ILE A 659 -4.90 8.91 -29.06
CA ILE A 659 -5.79 8.53 -27.96
C ILE A 659 -6.65 7.36 -28.44
N GLN A 660 -6.45 6.21 -27.80
CA GLN A 660 -7.06 4.94 -28.19
C GLN A 660 -7.46 4.15 -26.95
N GLN A 661 -8.35 3.16 -27.09
CA GLN A 661 -8.66 2.25 -26.00
C GLN A 661 -7.72 1.04 -25.95
N PHE A 662 -7.32 0.66 -24.74
CA PHE A 662 -6.55 -0.55 -24.44
C PHE A 662 -6.91 -1.10 -23.06
N PRO A 663 -6.57 -2.38 -22.74
CA PRO A 663 -6.61 -2.86 -21.37
C PRO A 663 -5.77 -1.94 -20.46
N PHE A 664 -6.25 -1.73 -19.24
CA PHE A 664 -5.50 -0.92 -18.27
C PHE A 664 -4.21 -1.62 -17.87
N ASP A 665 -3.11 -0.99 -18.15
CA ASP A 665 -1.78 -1.41 -17.69
C ASP A 665 -1.31 -0.44 -16.60
N THR A 666 -1.29 -0.94 -15.40
CA THR A 666 -0.96 -0.17 -14.21
C THR A 666 0.53 0.13 -14.06
N THR A 667 1.38 -0.59 -14.80
CA THR A 667 2.86 -0.43 -14.77
C THR A 667 3.33 0.76 -15.59
N VAL A 668 2.46 1.33 -16.43
CA VAL A 668 2.77 2.46 -17.29
C VAL A 668 1.81 3.62 -17.05
N ASP A 669 2.26 4.83 -17.33
CA ASP A 669 1.48 6.04 -17.11
C ASP A 669 0.54 6.42 -18.26
N VAL A 670 0.61 5.71 -19.38
CA VAL A 670 -0.11 6.04 -20.62
C VAL A 670 -1.65 5.99 -20.52
N ALA A 671 -2.22 5.41 -19.49
CA ALA A 671 -3.67 5.37 -19.23
C ALA A 671 -4.08 6.11 -17.95
N LYS A 672 -3.19 6.95 -17.40
CA LYS A 672 -3.44 7.74 -16.20
C LYS A 672 -3.60 9.21 -16.56
N TRP A 673 -4.70 9.79 -16.12
CA TRP A 673 -5.14 11.14 -16.49
C TRP A 673 -5.40 12.00 -15.28
N GLY A 674 -4.76 13.16 -15.20
CA GLY A 674 -5.10 14.19 -14.23
C GLY A 674 -6.34 14.96 -14.68
N ILE A 675 -7.23 15.28 -13.76
CA ILE A 675 -8.43 16.10 -14.02
C ILE A 675 -8.30 17.35 -13.16
N GLN A 676 -8.13 18.50 -13.80
CA GLN A 676 -8.02 19.77 -13.10
C GLN A 676 -9.11 20.72 -13.56
N CYS A 677 -9.89 21.25 -12.63
CA CYS A 677 -10.84 22.30 -12.91
C CYS A 677 -10.08 23.61 -13.18
N VAL A 678 -10.27 24.18 -14.35
CA VAL A 678 -9.54 25.39 -14.80
C VAL A 678 -10.47 26.57 -15.11
N ASP A 679 -11.78 26.30 -15.15
CA ASP A 679 -12.83 27.28 -15.31
C ASP A 679 -14.12 26.70 -14.71
N GLU A 680 -15.13 27.51 -14.41
CA GLU A 680 -16.40 27.05 -13.90
C GLU A 680 -16.99 25.95 -14.81
N ASN A 681 -17.16 24.74 -14.27
CA ASN A 681 -17.67 23.55 -14.97
C ASN A 681 -16.77 22.99 -16.10
N TYR A 682 -15.57 23.51 -16.31
CA TYR A 682 -14.65 23.01 -17.32
C TYR A 682 -13.32 22.53 -16.72
N PHE A 683 -12.86 21.41 -17.25
CA PHE A 683 -11.66 20.73 -16.81
C PHE A 683 -10.67 20.59 -17.95
N CYS A 684 -9.39 20.73 -17.65
CA CYS A 684 -8.35 20.17 -18.52
C CYS A 684 -8.03 18.73 -18.06
N ILE A 685 -7.70 17.85 -19.00
CA ILE A 685 -7.41 16.43 -18.78
C ILE A 685 -5.96 16.21 -19.17
N THR A 686 -5.07 16.04 -18.19
CA THR A 686 -3.62 15.94 -18.39
C THR A 686 -3.19 14.49 -18.50
N ALA A 687 -2.38 14.16 -19.49
CA ALA A 687 -1.79 12.82 -19.61
C ALA A 687 -0.54 12.72 -18.72
N LYS A 688 -0.55 11.80 -17.76
CA LYS A 688 0.53 11.64 -16.77
C LYS A 688 1.90 11.42 -17.44
N GLY A 689 2.92 12.10 -16.94
CA GLY A 689 4.32 11.97 -17.38
C GLY A 689 4.64 12.63 -18.73
N THR A 690 3.67 13.35 -19.34
CA THR A 690 3.86 13.97 -20.65
C THR A 690 3.95 15.50 -20.60
N GLY A 691 3.42 16.13 -19.57
CA GLY A 691 3.26 17.58 -19.48
C GLY A 691 2.28 18.15 -20.53
N THR A 692 1.41 17.31 -21.12
CA THR A 692 0.45 17.71 -22.15
C THR A 692 -0.98 17.38 -21.74
N VAL A 693 -1.94 18.06 -22.34
CA VAL A 693 -3.37 17.87 -22.09
C VAL A 693 -4.07 17.29 -23.31
N LEU A 694 -5.19 16.64 -23.04
CA LEU A 694 -6.10 16.15 -24.06
C LEU A 694 -6.69 17.34 -24.84
N GLU A 695 -6.74 17.21 -26.17
CA GLU A 695 -7.40 18.19 -27.04
C GLU A 695 -8.17 17.53 -28.17
N VAL A 696 -9.15 18.24 -28.69
CA VAL A 696 -9.70 17.93 -30.01
C VAL A 696 -8.80 18.58 -31.05
N VAL A 697 -8.17 17.76 -31.90
CA VAL A 697 -7.15 18.22 -32.87
C VAL A 697 -7.73 19.26 -33.82
N ASP A 698 -6.93 20.30 -34.08
CA ASP A 698 -7.27 21.42 -34.98
C ASP A 698 -8.55 22.18 -34.58
N SER A 699 -8.99 22.11 -33.32
CA SER A 699 -10.26 22.66 -32.84
C SER A 699 -11.47 22.30 -33.75
N SER A 700 -11.42 21.10 -34.31
CA SER A 700 -12.46 20.62 -35.25
C SER A 700 -13.81 20.45 -34.56
N ASP A 701 -14.87 20.97 -35.19
CA ASP A 701 -16.25 20.78 -34.77
C ASP A 701 -16.96 19.57 -35.42
N LYS A 702 -16.22 18.82 -36.26
CA LYS A 702 -16.78 17.71 -37.04
C LYS A 702 -17.05 16.46 -36.20
N GLU A 703 -18.03 15.68 -36.65
CA GLU A 703 -18.21 14.30 -36.16
C GLU A 703 -16.97 13.46 -36.41
N ASN A 704 -16.62 12.61 -35.43
CA ASN A 704 -15.45 11.74 -35.45
C ASN A 704 -14.10 12.48 -35.54
N ALA A 705 -14.04 13.77 -35.17
CA ALA A 705 -12.77 14.44 -35.01
C ALA A 705 -11.94 13.75 -33.92
N VAL A 706 -10.65 13.51 -34.22
CA VAL A 706 -9.77 12.76 -33.35
C VAL A 706 -9.28 13.58 -32.16
N LEU A 707 -9.01 12.90 -31.07
CA LEU A 707 -8.35 13.48 -29.91
C LEU A 707 -6.82 13.31 -30.02
N GLY A 708 -6.11 14.26 -29.46
CA GLY A 708 -4.65 14.30 -29.42
C GLY A 708 -4.15 14.88 -28.10
N LEU A 709 -2.84 15.09 -28.04
CA LEU A 709 -2.15 15.74 -26.92
C LEU A 709 -1.41 16.99 -27.39
N ALA A 710 -1.54 18.08 -26.66
CA ALA A 710 -0.82 19.33 -26.88
C ALA A 710 -0.47 20.01 -25.54
N PRO A 711 0.50 20.95 -25.53
CA PRO A 711 0.71 21.84 -24.40
C PRO A 711 -0.57 22.60 -24.05
N PHE A 712 -0.83 22.76 -22.75
CA PHE A 712 -1.99 23.49 -22.30
C PHE A 712 -1.90 24.99 -22.70
N THR A 713 -2.90 25.48 -23.39
CA THR A 713 -3.02 26.90 -23.82
C THR A 713 -4.27 27.57 -23.26
N GLY A 714 -5.17 26.79 -22.65
CA GLY A 714 -6.48 27.26 -22.21
C GLY A 714 -7.51 27.45 -23.33
N ALA A 715 -7.20 26.98 -24.55
CA ALA A 715 -8.13 27.03 -25.67
C ALA A 715 -9.33 26.12 -25.46
N ASP A 716 -10.53 26.50 -25.96
CA ASP A 716 -11.78 25.77 -25.71
C ASP A 716 -11.78 24.32 -26.21
N ASN A 717 -10.90 23.94 -27.16
CA ASN A 717 -10.74 22.56 -27.62
C ASN A 717 -9.91 21.67 -26.65
N GLN A 718 -9.33 22.26 -25.59
CA GLN A 718 -8.62 21.60 -24.51
C GLN A 718 -9.42 21.57 -23.21
N LEU A 719 -10.64 22.11 -23.24
CA LEU A 719 -11.52 22.21 -22.09
C LEU A 719 -12.74 21.28 -22.26
N PHE A 720 -13.06 20.55 -21.19
CA PHE A 720 -14.10 19.54 -21.20
C PHE A 720 -15.00 19.69 -19.97
N SER A 721 -16.31 19.63 -20.15
CA SER A 721 -17.22 19.42 -19.02
C SER A 721 -17.36 17.92 -18.74
N ILE A 722 -17.37 17.57 -17.46
CA ILE A 722 -17.57 16.20 -16.96
C ILE A 722 -18.89 16.16 -16.25
N GLN A 723 -19.87 15.45 -16.82
CA GLN A 723 -21.25 15.47 -16.37
C GLN A 723 -21.70 14.06 -15.98
N GLU A 724 -22.13 13.89 -14.73
CA GLU A 724 -22.69 12.62 -14.26
C GLU A 724 -23.96 12.26 -15.05
N ILE A 725 -24.08 11.00 -15.47
CA ILE A 725 -25.23 10.47 -16.21
C ILE A 725 -25.86 9.26 -15.53
N GLY A 726 -25.26 8.73 -14.49
CA GLY A 726 -25.78 7.60 -13.71
C GLY A 726 -24.72 6.89 -12.90
N ASP A 727 -25.15 5.82 -12.24
CA ASP A 727 -24.24 4.94 -11.53
C ASP A 727 -23.46 4.06 -12.52
N ALA A 728 -22.23 3.71 -12.18
CA ALA A 728 -21.41 2.84 -13.02
C ALA A 728 -22.09 1.47 -13.20
N THR A 729 -22.58 1.19 -14.41
CA THR A 729 -23.23 -0.08 -14.73
C THR A 729 -22.19 -1.18 -14.90
N GLY A 730 -21.87 -1.81 -13.77
CA GLY A 730 -21.04 -3.00 -13.75
C GLY A 730 -21.18 -3.67 -12.38
N ILE A 731 -22.17 -4.60 -12.26
CA ILE A 731 -22.67 -5.24 -11.05
C ILE A 731 -23.64 -4.33 -10.31
N GLY A 732 -24.92 -4.76 -10.23
CA GLY A 732 -26.00 -4.01 -9.60
C GLY A 732 -25.57 -3.42 -8.26
N GLY A 733 -25.72 -2.12 -8.15
CA GLY A 733 -25.25 -1.35 -7.01
C GLY A 733 -25.77 -1.91 -5.69
N ILE A 734 -24.87 -2.57 -4.97
CA ILE A 734 -25.00 -2.57 -3.52
C ILE A 734 -24.48 -1.19 -3.12
N GLU A 735 -25.40 -0.25 -2.90
CA GLU A 735 -25.06 0.99 -2.19
C GLU A 735 -24.49 0.52 -0.84
N VAL A 736 -23.17 0.58 -0.70
CA VAL A 736 -22.54 0.30 0.59
C VAL A 736 -22.84 1.50 1.47
N VAL A 737 -24.01 1.46 2.07
CA VAL A 737 -24.35 2.37 3.14
C VAL A 737 -23.43 2.03 4.29
N LYS A 738 -22.51 2.93 4.61
CA LYS A 738 -21.55 2.74 5.70
C LYS A 738 -22.35 2.71 7.01
N ALA A 739 -22.74 1.50 7.45
CA ALA A 739 -23.42 1.32 8.72
C ALA A 739 -22.41 1.59 9.84
N ILE A 740 -22.79 2.42 10.81
CA ILE A 740 -22.01 2.61 12.02
C ILE A 740 -22.46 1.53 13.01
N THR A 741 -21.51 0.68 13.42
CA THR A 741 -21.75 -0.39 14.38
C THR A 741 -21.03 -0.07 15.69
N TYR A 742 -21.75 -0.14 16.81
CA TYR A 742 -21.17 0.06 18.14
C TYR A 742 -21.98 -0.69 19.23
N PRO A 743 -21.34 -1.18 20.29
CA PRO A 743 -19.90 -1.39 20.40
C PRO A 743 -19.41 -2.41 19.38
N ASN A 744 -18.16 -2.32 18.96
CA ASN A 744 -17.54 -3.29 18.08
C ASN A 744 -16.09 -3.50 18.57
N PRO A 745 -15.69 -4.70 19.06
CA PRO A 745 -16.53 -5.90 19.17
C PRO A 745 -17.63 -5.79 20.22
N PHE A 746 -18.70 -6.59 20.09
CA PHE A 746 -19.83 -6.65 21.02
C PHE A 746 -19.92 -8.03 21.70
N THR A 747 -20.43 -8.06 22.95
CA THR A 747 -20.67 -9.31 23.70
C THR A 747 -22.13 -9.69 23.74
N ASP A 748 -23.02 -8.72 23.97
CA ASP A 748 -24.43 -8.96 24.21
C ASP A 748 -25.36 -8.34 23.16
N TYR A 749 -25.00 -7.17 22.65
CA TYR A 749 -25.76 -6.46 21.62
C TYR A 749 -24.88 -5.56 20.78
N ILE A 750 -25.33 -5.29 19.57
CA ILE A 750 -24.72 -4.33 18.64
C ILE A 750 -25.79 -3.37 18.12
N ASN A 751 -25.49 -2.08 18.16
CA ASN A 751 -26.31 -1.07 17.50
C ASN A 751 -25.81 -0.88 16.08
N ILE A 752 -26.70 -0.98 15.12
CA ILE A 752 -26.41 -0.76 13.72
C ILE A 752 -27.20 0.47 13.27
N SER A 753 -26.49 1.56 13.01
CA SER A 753 -27.09 2.79 12.46
C SER A 753 -26.85 2.83 10.96
N VAL A 754 -27.93 2.75 10.19
CA VAL A 754 -27.90 2.84 8.73
C VAL A 754 -28.54 4.17 8.35
N PRO A 755 -27.82 5.09 7.66
CA PRO A 755 -28.46 6.30 7.15
C PRO A 755 -29.46 5.89 6.07
N ALA A 756 -30.74 5.99 6.36
CA ALA A 756 -31.82 5.61 5.46
C ALA A 756 -32.22 6.80 4.57
N LYS A 757 -32.29 6.60 3.26
CA LYS A 757 -33.14 7.41 2.39
C LYS A 757 -34.57 6.91 2.56
N GLU A 758 -35.55 7.82 2.61
CA GLU A 758 -36.98 7.47 2.75
C GLU A 758 -37.39 6.40 1.73
N GLY A 759 -37.91 5.25 2.21
CA GLY A 759 -38.51 4.21 1.38
C GLY A 759 -37.57 3.09 0.90
N GLY A 760 -36.30 3.06 1.33
CA GLY A 760 -35.36 1.97 0.98
C GLY A 760 -35.61 0.69 1.76
N LYS A 761 -35.56 -0.47 1.10
CA LYS A 761 -35.45 -1.79 1.76
C LYS A 761 -33.99 -2.17 1.82
N PHE A 762 -33.54 -2.72 2.93
CA PHE A 762 -32.21 -3.30 3.09
C PHE A 762 -32.32 -4.67 3.74
N THR A 763 -31.37 -5.54 3.44
CA THR A 763 -31.26 -6.84 4.08
C THR A 763 -29.98 -6.85 4.90
N LEU A 764 -30.09 -7.16 6.19
CA LEU A 764 -28.94 -7.30 7.09
C LEU A 764 -28.47 -8.76 7.08
N TYR A 765 -27.18 -8.93 6.84
CA TYR A 765 -26.51 -10.22 7.00
C TYR A 765 -25.42 -10.06 8.07
N ILE A 766 -25.41 -10.95 9.05
CA ILE A 766 -24.33 -11.02 10.05
C ILE A 766 -23.60 -12.34 9.85
N TYR A 767 -22.29 -12.26 9.70
CA TYR A 767 -21.42 -13.40 9.52
C TYR A 767 -20.46 -13.54 10.70
N THR A 768 -20.06 -14.76 11.02
CA THR A 768 -18.89 -14.98 11.89
C THR A 768 -17.63 -14.49 11.18
N SER A 769 -16.53 -14.28 11.90
CA SER A 769 -15.21 -14.01 11.33
C SER A 769 -14.73 -15.11 10.38
N SER A 770 -15.25 -16.33 10.52
CA SER A 770 -15.03 -17.47 9.63
C SER A 770 -15.93 -17.49 8.39
N GLY A 771 -16.78 -16.47 8.20
CA GLY A 771 -17.65 -16.33 7.02
C GLY A 771 -18.95 -17.11 7.07
N ASN A 772 -19.32 -17.71 8.20
CA ASN A 772 -20.61 -18.37 8.36
C ASN A 772 -21.72 -17.36 8.64
N LEU A 773 -22.81 -17.43 7.89
CA LEU A 773 -23.99 -16.62 8.16
C LEU A 773 -24.58 -16.99 9.51
N VAL A 774 -24.66 -16.01 10.41
CA VAL A 774 -25.24 -16.17 11.78
C VAL A 774 -26.66 -15.65 11.82
N TYR A 775 -26.94 -14.58 11.10
CA TYR A 775 -28.24 -13.90 11.11
C TYR A 775 -28.51 -13.22 9.77
N SER A 776 -29.77 -13.25 9.33
CA SER A 776 -30.25 -12.41 8.23
C SER A 776 -31.64 -11.91 8.53
N ASP A 777 -31.92 -10.63 8.24
CA ASP A 777 -33.23 -10.02 8.33
C ASP A 777 -33.41 -9.00 7.20
N SER A 778 -34.64 -8.79 6.71
CA SER A 778 -34.95 -7.97 5.51
C SER A 778 -36.06 -6.94 5.77
#